data_69c67ea5afa641ddb83a90770c9ba8fa
#
_entry.id   69c67ea5afa641ddb83a90770c9ba8fa
#
_cell.length_a   1.000
_cell.length_b   1.000
_cell.length_c   1.000
_cell.angle_alpha   90.00
_cell.angle_beta   90.00
_cell.angle_gamma   90.00
#
_symmetry.space_group_name_H-M   'P 1'
#
loop_
_entity.id
_entity.type
_entity.pdbx_description
1 polymer ?
#
loop_
_entity_poly.entity_id
_entity_poly.type
_entity_poly.pdbx_seq_one_letter_code
_entity_poly.pdbx_strand_id
1 'polypeptide(L)'
;MNKTLKAISLFLLFAMGIGSVEAQSDKTSLISSPDFEEGMTGWYSLSMKKQTNTSFTAKSGSVYVEKWVSQGSKAGDAYIRQTLKNLTNGRYQLKVAAQNVQQNSSDTQTGAWIIANDHRLEVNKAGEYTMEFTLIEGELTLGFEAIGATGNYLACDNFRLYLLSDDLAVLKEELQNRIDKAEQLLTPNPEANGKSDLQTVIDRAKEDISSVPSESYPAIAQALKRASMAFRLANATGSTPSVSTHSFVARGATMAFGRNSVSGISPSDLLEQGFCWSTHPEPTVLDSRTTKYHNQNGRIYTIEDLTPSTVYYMRAYAMTKSYAVGYGEVVKVITLPKGNVSWGYDNGADAAANTRIRTAVADAVHYLNHLTSINGLKANVHFGSETPTADCSYGGWMRVGPSSTYQRTGTILHELGHGIGVGTHSIWNGGSSPMRSGSGRGDWLGDRATAVVRFLNNDNTSVMTGDGTHMWPYGINGANEDNDDPMLYMSNALIYQALGEDGLPPTGGFATPAYTFEQEDTTKYYIKNEDDRYGLRTSYLVVENGQLKWKQMSGKEALADDHAAWYVTFTPDNSYYQLRNAATALYLAHGGKVSAQAGDFHMMRSRINTTVGNSASKVSVRGYWLVQPQNSLNPPCLTGAANGKVTTSSFDLANGATAQRWIFMEADEVKRFDQAANSSFMGELDIWVARIDSMLAIPHTEEVEGTDAALAAISDSLKQQISESPSATAIATYVEIAKEAIMAFLPNVTPTNINRPFDITYMITNAAIDDNSGWSEKPTFNYSCLEYFESTFDFNQTLPKMPKGVYQLRVQAFQRPGASADAYASYVGGNNLVTTDAYIGSKAQKIHHIAVGAQEQKLGGNEVGVGTPVRYLPDNMLAASRYFALGLYDNTVTMRQIFDKRDITLGLRSSTTGSKFWTIFDNFRLFYYGDMDLNTVTGIEEMESTTDTPTGPTGIFSITGARIRTDAAALDNLPAGIYIVNGRKVIVR
;
A
#
# COMPACT_ATOMS: atom_id res chain seq x y z
N MET A 1 86.47 30.65 17.63
CA MET A 1 85.62 29.63 18.31
C MET A 1 84.20 30.16 18.66
N ASN A 2 83.66 31.07 17.92
CA ASN A 2 82.32 31.70 18.30
C ASN A 2 81.34 31.90 17.14
N LYS A 3 81.54 31.24 16.01
CA LYS A 3 80.58 31.25 14.89
C LYS A 3 79.92 29.87 14.59
N THR A 4 80.51 28.81 15.14
CA THR A 4 79.95 27.43 14.90
C THR A 4 78.91 27.03 15.95
N LEU A 5 78.87 27.63 17.12
CA LEU A 5 77.83 27.37 18.15
C LEU A 5 76.49 28.09 17.89
N LYS A 6 76.49 29.21 17.11
CA LYS A 6 75.19 29.86 16.75
C LYS A 6 74.43 29.18 15.59
N ALA A 7 75.14 28.40 14.76
CA ALA A 7 74.53 27.66 13.67
C ALA A 7 73.82 26.34 14.17
N ILE A 8 74.38 25.78 15.26
CA ILE A 8 73.77 24.55 15.85
C ILE A 8 72.52 24.85 16.69
N SER A 9 72.44 26.00 17.33
CA SER A 9 71.24 26.43 18.04
C SER A 9 70.07 26.87 17.13
N LEU A 10 70.39 27.30 15.89
CA LEU A 10 69.37 27.72 14.95
C LEU A 10 68.79 26.47 14.22
N PHE A 11 69.57 25.39 14.10
CA PHE A 11 69.13 24.11 13.49
C PHE A 11 68.29 23.27 14.50
N LEU A 12 68.48 23.39 15.82
CA LEU A 12 67.66 22.74 16.82
C LEU A 12 66.31 23.43 17.08
N LEU A 13 66.21 24.77 16.78
CA LEU A 13 64.89 25.46 16.85
C LEU A 13 64.04 25.27 15.60
N PHE A 14 64.65 24.85 14.46
CA PHE A 14 63.88 24.52 13.24
C PHE A 14 63.42 23.05 13.22
N ALA A 15 63.98 22.18 14.08
CA ALA A 15 63.59 20.78 14.21
C ALA A 15 62.47 20.51 15.22
N MET A 16 61.99 21.57 15.97
CA MET A 16 60.82 21.49 16.86
C MET A 16 59.56 22.13 16.30
N GLY A 17 59.57 22.46 15.02
CA GLY A 17 58.41 23.05 14.34
C GLY A 17 57.86 22.24 13.16
N ILE A 18 58.31 21.02 12.99
CA ILE A 18 57.62 20.07 12.14
C ILE A 18 56.66 19.33 13.09
N GLY A 19 55.44 19.87 13.26
CA GLY A 19 54.32 19.07 13.72
C GLY A 19 54.32 17.79 12.89
N SER A 20 54.24 16.65 13.50
CA SER A 20 54.02 15.39 12.85
C SER A 20 52.83 15.60 11.87
N VAL A 21 53.08 15.60 10.60
CA VAL A 21 52.03 15.38 9.59
C VAL A 21 51.58 13.95 9.90
N GLU A 22 50.53 13.82 10.72
CA GLU A 22 49.88 12.54 10.90
C GLU A 22 49.52 12.03 9.52
N ALA A 23 49.97 10.83 9.21
CA ALA A 23 49.81 10.23 7.88
C ALA A 23 48.28 10.03 7.68
N GLN A 24 47.69 10.84 6.83
CA GLN A 24 46.30 10.69 6.38
C GLN A 24 46.02 9.23 6.01
N SER A 25 45.09 8.56 6.74
CA SER A 25 44.73 7.17 6.48
C SER A 25 43.61 7.09 5.45
N ASP A 26 43.88 6.49 4.30
CA ASP A 26 42.86 6.29 3.25
C ASP A 26 41.85 5.22 3.71
N LYS A 27 40.60 5.57 3.77
CA LYS A 27 39.45 4.75 4.12
C LYS A 27 38.49 4.57 2.93
N THR A 28 38.89 4.98 1.74
CA THR A 28 38.06 4.91 0.54
C THR A 28 37.59 3.48 0.23
N SER A 29 38.41 2.46 0.56
CA SER A 29 38.03 1.05 0.35
C SER A 29 36.82 0.60 1.20
N LEU A 30 36.39 1.38 2.18
CA LEU A 30 35.17 1.12 2.95
C LEU A 30 33.90 1.56 2.21
N ILE A 31 34.04 2.44 1.21
CA ILE A 31 32.95 2.85 0.33
C ILE A 31 32.80 1.78 -0.75
N SER A 32 31.60 1.22 -0.88
CA SER A 32 31.32 0.33 -2.00
C SER A 32 31.25 1.14 -3.30
N SER A 33 31.94 0.72 -4.34
CA SER A 33 31.92 1.39 -5.66
C SER A 33 32.11 2.92 -5.57
N PRO A 34 33.23 3.42 -5.04
CA PRO A 34 33.40 4.86 -4.74
C PRO A 34 33.50 5.75 -5.98
N ASP A 35 33.77 5.17 -7.14
CA ASP A 35 33.89 5.80 -8.46
C ASP A 35 32.91 5.20 -9.49
N PHE A 36 31.96 4.42 -9.02
CA PHE A 36 30.90 3.78 -9.83
C PHE A 36 31.36 2.89 -10.99
N GLU A 37 32.64 2.64 -11.16
CA GLU A 37 33.15 1.78 -12.23
C GLU A 37 32.65 0.33 -12.10
N GLU A 38 32.40 -0.12 -10.87
CA GLU A 38 31.83 -1.44 -10.57
C GLU A 38 30.31 -1.40 -10.36
N GLY A 39 29.62 -0.31 -10.77
CA GLY A 39 28.18 -0.15 -10.63
C GLY A 39 27.76 0.65 -9.39
N MET A 40 26.49 0.54 -9.03
CA MET A 40 25.91 1.29 -7.92
C MET A 40 25.63 0.40 -6.69
N THR A 41 26.19 -0.79 -6.63
CA THR A 41 25.99 -1.72 -5.51
C THR A 41 26.38 -1.07 -4.18
N GLY A 42 25.50 -1.14 -3.20
CA GLY A 42 25.69 -0.51 -1.88
C GLY A 42 25.30 0.96 -1.81
N TRP A 43 24.88 1.57 -2.91
CA TRP A 43 24.38 2.94 -2.94
C TRP A 43 22.84 2.97 -3.05
N TYR A 44 22.23 3.85 -2.29
CA TYR A 44 20.80 4.15 -2.39
C TYR A 44 20.61 5.41 -3.20
N SER A 45 19.76 5.37 -4.20
CA SER A 45 19.56 6.47 -5.14
C SER A 45 18.09 6.82 -5.32
N LEU A 46 17.85 8.11 -5.48
CA LEU A 46 16.61 8.67 -5.94
C LEU A 46 16.86 9.50 -7.19
N SER A 47 16.34 9.07 -8.32
CA SER A 47 16.44 9.80 -9.60
C SER A 47 17.87 10.11 -10.07
N MET A 48 18.89 9.50 -9.45
CA MET A 48 20.28 9.53 -9.93
C MET A 48 20.57 8.18 -10.57
N LYS A 49 21.17 8.18 -11.75
CA LYS A 49 21.44 6.97 -12.55
C LYS A 49 22.84 6.95 -13.12
N LYS A 50 23.35 5.78 -13.48
CA LYS A 50 24.66 5.62 -14.12
C LYS A 50 24.70 6.31 -15.47
N GLN A 51 25.86 6.88 -15.81
CA GLN A 51 26.13 7.50 -17.08
C GLN A 51 27.59 7.28 -17.49
N THR A 52 27.84 7.14 -18.80
CA THR A 52 29.18 6.91 -19.37
C THR A 52 29.62 7.98 -20.37
N ASN A 53 28.78 8.99 -20.63
CA ASN A 53 29.13 10.06 -21.53
C ASN A 53 30.27 10.97 -20.98
N THR A 54 30.73 11.93 -21.76
CA THR A 54 31.82 12.85 -21.40
C THR A 54 31.34 14.21 -20.88
N SER A 55 30.04 14.37 -20.60
CA SER A 55 29.46 15.67 -20.25
C SER A 55 29.83 16.14 -18.85
N PHE A 56 30.12 15.23 -17.92
CA PHE A 56 30.66 15.57 -16.62
C PHE A 56 32.19 15.51 -16.64
N THR A 57 32.83 16.68 -16.75
CA THR A 57 34.27 16.79 -16.96
C THR A 57 35.11 16.52 -15.71
N ALA A 58 34.55 16.61 -14.53
CA ALA A 58 35.21 16.36 -13.24
C ALA A 58 35.24 14.87 -12.86
N LYS A 59 34.62 13.99 -13.65
CA LYS A 59 34.56 12.55 -13.35
C LYS A 59 35.94 11.89 -13.39
N SER A 60 36.02 10.79 -12.64
CA SER A 60 37.14 9.84 -12.70
C SER A 60 36.72 8.63 -13.56
N GLY A 61 37.63 8.07 -14.36
CA GLY A 61 37.31 6.89 -15.15
C GLY A 61 36.25 7.10 -16.23
N SER A 62 35.40 6.09 -16.40
CA SER A 62 34.38 6.00 -17.45
C SER A 62 32.96 6.23 -16.97
N VAL A 63 32.64 5.83 -15.75
CA VAL A 63 31.28 5.83 -15.19
C VAL A 63 31.15 6.93 -14.15
N TYR A 64 29.99 7.53 -14.06
CA TYR A 64 29.59 8.46 -13.01
C TYR A 64 28.07 8.40 -12.82
N VAL A 65 27.53 9.13 -11.86
CA VAL A 65 26.10 9.13 -11.58
C VAL A 65 25.51 10.53 -11.82
N GLU A 66 24.36 10.60 -12.50
CA GLU A 66 23.73 11.86 -12.88
C GLU A 66 22.22 11.86 -12.71
N LYS A 67 21.65 13.08 -12.58
CA LYS A 67 20.29 13.42 -12.96
C LYS A 67 20.32 14.57 -13.96
N TRP A 68 19.78 14.30 -15.14
CA TRP A 68 19.65 15.31 -16.18
C TRP A 68 18.18 15.53 -16.54
N VAL A 69 17.80 16.77 -16.73
CA VAL A 69 16.50 17.18 -17.29
C VAL A 69 16.73 18.18 -18.40
N SER A 70 15.71 18.42 -19.21
CA SER A 70 15.83 19.35 -20.34
C SER A 70 16.37 20.71 -19.91
N GLN A 71 17.23 21.28 -20.74
CA GLN A 71 17.80 22.61 -20.53
C GLN A 71 16.72 23.65 -20.22
N GLY A 72 16.95 24.53 -19.25
CA GLY A 72 16.01 25.52 -18.77
C GLY A 72 15.02 24.97 -17.72
N SER A 73 14.94 23.64 -17.55
CA SER A 73 14.18 23.04 -16.46
C SER A 73 15.02 22.95 -15.19
N LYS A 74 14.39 22.63 -14.06
CA LYS A 74 15.07 22.40 -12.77
C LYS A 74 15.10 20.91 -12.49
N ALA A 75 16.27 20.39 -12.11
CA ALA A 75 16.41 18.98 -11.72
C ALA A 75 15.60 18.65 -10.46
N GLY A 76 15.44 19.63 -9.55
CA GLY A 76 14.66 19.42 -8.34
C GLY A 76 15.35 18.46 -7.37
N ASP A 77 14.58 17.51 -6.80
CA ASP A 77 15.07 16.61 -5.77
C ASP A 77 15.74 15.36 -6.35
N ALA A 78 16.87 15.02 -5.77
CA ALA A 78 17.61 13.79 -6.07
C ALA A 78 18.55 13.44 -4.92
N TYR A 79 18.95 12.20 -4.79
CA TYR A 79 20.09 11.83 -3.96
C TYR A 79 20.76 10.56 -4.44
N ILE A 80 22.00 10.40 -4.03
CA ILE A 80 22.70 9.12 -3.95
C ILE A 80 23.51 9.12 -2.66
N ARG A 81 23.38 8.06 -1.86
CA ARG A 81 23.99 7.96 -0.54
C ARG A 81 24.32 6.53 -0.18
N GLN A 82 25.30 6.39 0.71
CA GLN A 82 25.69 5.13 1.33
C GLN A 82 25.93 5.34 2.82
N THR A 83 25.59 4.36 3.64
CA THR A 83 25.85 4.40 5.08
C THR A 83 26.94 3.38 5.42
N LEU A 84 28.03 3.88 5.99
CA LEU A 84 29.14 3.06 6.49
C LEU A 84 28.97 2.90 8.00
N LYS A 85 29.18 1.68 8.50
CA LYS A 85 29.02 1.33 9.92
C LYS A 85 30.35 0.86 10.52
N ASN A 86 30.47 0.96 11.84
CA ASN A 86 31.66 0.53 12.59
C ASN A 86 32.95 1.28 12.16
N LEU A 87 32.83 2.54 11.79
CA LEU A 87 33.98 3.37 11.49
C LEU A 87 34.71 3.78 12.79
N THR A 88 36.02 3.96 12.70
CA THR A 88 36.78 4.61 13.74
C THR A 88 36.28 6.04 13.94
N ASN A 89 35.99 6.47 15.17
CA ASN A 89 35.67 7.86 15.46
C ASN A 89 36.90 8.75 15.27
N GLY A 90 36.69 9.97 14.76
CA GLY A 90 37.80 10.87 14.46
C GLY A 90 37.42 11.97 13.48
N ARG A 91 38.41 12.79 13.13
CA ARG A 91 38.29 13.82 12.08
C ARG A 91 38.51 13.18 10.71
N TYR A 92 37.55 13.37 9.83
CA TYR A 92 37.58 12.85 8.45
C TYR A 92 37.60 13.97 7.45
N GLN A 93 38.09 13.62 6.25
CA GLN A 93 37.95 14.42 5.04
C GLN A 93 37.28 13.58 3.96
N LEU A 94 36.19 14.12 3.40
CA LEU A 94 35.51 13.55 2.23
C LEU A 94 35.80 14.43 1.02
N LYS A 95 36.26 13.81 -0.07
CA LYS A 95 36.42 14.46 -1.38
C LYS A 95 35.47 13.83 -2.36
N VAL A 96 34.83 14.65 -3.19
CA VAL A 96 33.83 14.20 -4.18
C VAL A 96 33.94 15.11 -5.41
N ALA A 97 34.01 14.54 -6.60
CA ALA A 97 33.76 15.27 -7.82
C ALA A 97 32.24 15.46 -7.97
N ALA A 98 31.76 16.69 -8.11
CA ALA A 98 30.33 16.94 -8.21
C ALA A 98 29.98 18.16 -9.04
N GLN A 99 28.74 18.22 -9.50
CA GLN A 99 28.19 19.42 -10.15
C GLN A 99 26.70 19.61 -9.90
N ASN A 100 26.30 20.88 -9.89
CA ASN A 100 24.94 21.37 -10.02
C ASN A 100 25.01 22.57 -10.96
N VAL A 101 24.64 22.36 -12.22
CA VAL A 101 24.81 23.37 -13.29
C VAL A 101 23.55 23.50 -14.12
N GLN A 102 23.33 24.70 -14.64
CA GLN A 102 22.38 24.92 -15.72
C GLN A 102 23.19 24.98 -17.03
N GLN A 103 22.98 24.00 -17.91
CA GLN A 103 23.72 23.91 -19.17
C GLN A 103 23.53 25.18 -19.99
N ASN A 104 24.64 25.67 -20.55
CA ASN A 104 24.73 26.95 -21.32
C ASN A 104 24.42 28.22 -20.48
N SER A 105 24.51 28.15 -19.15
CA SER A 105 24.50 29.30 -18.27
C SER A 105 25.74 29.28 -17.36
N SER A 106 26.25 30.46 -17.03
CA SER A 106 27.32 30.65 -16.04
C SER A 106 26.75 30.94 -14.64
N ASP A 107 25.44 30.98 -14.47
CA ASP A 107 24.79 31.32 -13.21
C ASP A 107 25.05 30.26 -12.13
N THR A 108 25.34 30.71 -10.94
CA THR A 108 25.49 29.86 -9.77
C THR A 108 24.16 29.19 -9.43
N GLN A 109 24.17 27.86 -9.30
CA GLN A 109 23.01 27.09 -8.94
C GLN A 109 22.95 26.86 -7.42
N THR A 110 21.77 26.50 -6.91
CA THR A 110 21.53 26.23 -5.49
C THR A 110 20.75 24.93 -5.31
N GLY A 111 20.66 24.44 -4.09
CA GLY A 111 19.81 23.31 -3.76
C GLY A 111 20.46 21.94 -3.97
N ALA A 112 21.79 21.84 -4.04
CA ALA A 112 22.51 20.59 -4.02
C ALA A 112 23.70 20.62 -3.06
N TRP A 113 24.02 19.48 -2.46
CA TRP A 113 25.07 19.37 -1.43
C TRP A 113 25.81 18.03 -1.50
N ILE A 114 27.09 18.05 -1.15
CA ILE A 114 27.77 16.87 -0.61
C ILE A 114 27.37 16.75 0.86
N ILE A 115 27.05 15.53 1.29
CA ILE A 115 26.62 15.26 2.65
C ILE A 115 27.55 14.29 3.38
N ALA A 116 27.73 14.51 4.68
CA ALA A 116 28.36 13.61 5.63
C ALA A 116 27.60 13.73 6.97
N ASN A 117 26.67 12.82 7.25
CA ASN A 117 25.70 12.92 8.33
C ASN A 117 24.96 14.27 8.28
N ASP A 118 25.04 15.07 9.34
CA ASP A 118 24.41 16.41 9.44
C ASP A 118 25.22 17.52 8.76
N HIS A 119 26.42 17.22 8.26
CA HIS A 119 27.28 18.19 7.56
C HIS A 119 26.92 18.28 6.09
N ARG A 120 26.91 19.49 5.57
CA ARG A 120 26.56 19.80 4.18
C ARG A 120 27.54 20.79 3.57
N LEU A 121 28.02 20.48 2.36
CA LEU A 121 28.82 21.39 1.55
C LEU A 121 28.07 21.64 0.24
N GLU A 122 27.71 22.91 -0.02
CA GLU A 122 26.91 23.26 -1.18
C GLU A 122 27.68 23.04 -2.49
N VAL A 123 26.99 22.41 -3.43
CA VAL A 123 27.47 22.16 -4.82
C VAL A 123 26.74 23.16 -5.72
N ASN A 124 27.47 24.12 -6.27
CA ASN A 124 26.89 25.20 -7.07
C ASN A 124 27.54 25.37 -8.46
N LYS A 125 28.52 24.55 -8.79
CA LYS A 125 29.22 24.48 -10.07
C LYS A 125 29.86 23.09 -10.26
N ALA A 126 30.48 22.83 -11.39
CA ALA A 126 31.31 21.63 -11.58
C ALA A 126 32.66 21.76 -10.90
N GLY A 127 33.12 20.73 -10.19
CA GLY A 127 34.42 20.69 -9.54
C GLY A 127 34.62 19.56 -8.56
N GLU A 128 35.80 19.51 -7.92
CA GLU A 128 36.06 18.68 -6.77
C GLU A 128 35.72 19.47 -5.49
N TYR A 129 34.98 18.82 -4.60
CA TYR A 129 34.54 19.36 -3.32
C TYR A 129 35.24 18.59 -2.19
N THR A 130 35.74 19.32 -1.22
CA THR A 130 36.40 18.76 -0.04
C THR A 130 35.69 19.24 1.21
N MET A 131 35.28 18.32 2.08
CA MET A 131 34.59 18.60 3.35
C MET A 131 35.31 17.88 4.48
N GLU A 132 35.57 18.60 5.58
CA GLU A 132 36.06 18.01 6.82
C GLU A 132 34.96 17.98 7.86
N PHE A 133 34.90 16.93 8.65
CA PHE A 133 33.94 16.73 9.72
C PHE A 133 34.49 15.79 10.78
N THR A 134 33.89 15.81 11.97
CA THR A 134 34.26 14.87 13.04
C THR A 134 33.16 13.84 13.20
N LEU A 135 33.52 12.56 13.11
CA LEU A 135 32.67 11.43 13.38
C LEU A 135 32.83 10.98 14.84
N ILE A 136 31.72 10.85 15.56
CA ILE A 136 31.71 10.43 16.97
C ILE A 136 30.77 9.24 17.23
N GLU A 137 29.91 8.88 16.29
CA GLU A 137 28.90 7.83 16.48
C GLU A 137 29.23 6.54 15.71
N GLY A 138 30.40 6.43 15.09
CA GLY A 138 30.87 5.24 14.36
C GLY A 138 30.08 4.93 13.09
N GLU A 139 29.10 5.75 12.72
CA GLU A 139 28.27 5.60 11.53
C GLU A 139 28.29 6.85 10.67
N LEU A 140 28.55 6.69 9.40
CA LEU A 140 28.66 7.79 8.44
C LEU A 140 27.74 7.54 7.25
N THR A 141 26.71 8.35 7.08
CA THR A 141 25.98 8.49 5.84
C THR A 141 26.65 9.56 4.98
N LEU A 142 27.23 9.17 3.86
CA LEU A 142 27.84 10.08 2.89
C LEU A 142 27.11 10.02 1.54
N GLY A 143 27.23 11.07 0.75
CA GLY A 143 26.63 11.10 -0.57
C GLY A 143 26.50 12.49 -1.19
N PHE A 144 25.68 12.53 -2.24
CA PHE A 144 25.21 13.76 -2.89
C PHE A 144 23.69 13.87 -2.73
N GLU A 145 23.21 15.03 -2.32
CA GLU A 145 21.78 15.30 -2.12
C GLU A 145 21.36 16.58 -2.80
N ALA A 146 20.20 16.58 -3.43
CA ALA A 146 19.59 17.76 -4.02
C ALA A 146 18.15 17.90 -3.51
N ILE A 147 17.80 19.10 -3.07
CA ILE A 147 16.44 19.48 -2.65
C ILE A 147 16.08 20.78 -3.37
N GLY A 148 15.15 20.70 -4.30
CA GLY A 148 14.76 21.82 -5.14
C GLY A 148 15.92 22.39 -5.98
N ALA A 149 16.87 21.57 -6.41
CA ALA A 149 18.04 22.00 -7.18
C ALA A 149 17.63 22.79 -8.42
N THR A 150 18.27 23.97 -8.58
CA THR A 150 17.93 24.90 -9.66
C THR A 150 18.63 24.58 -10.97
N GLY A 151 19.73 23.83 -10.96
CA GLY A 151 20.39 23.34 -12.15
C GLY A 151 19.54 22.30 -12.91
N ASN A 152 19.81 22.13 -14.19
CA ASN A 152 19.18 21.06 -14.97
C ASN A 152 20.05 19.81 -15.05
N TYR A 153 21.30 19.90 -14.58
CA TYR A 153 22.25 18.81 -14.68
C TYR A 153 23.03 18.65 -13.36
N LEU A 154 22.68 17.60 -12.63
CA LEU A 154 23.34 17.15 -11.42
C LEU A 154 24.23 15.96 -11.74
N ALA A 155 25.43 15.90 -11.20
CA ALA A 155 26.28 14.72 -11.29
C ALA A 155 27.23 14.62 -10.09
N CYS A 156 27.65 13.40 -9.78
CA CYS A 156 28.70 13.14 -8.81
C CYS A 156 29.49 11.88 -9.15
N ASP A 157 30.73 11.83 -8.61
CA ASP A 157 31.66 10.73 -8.83
C ASP A 157 32.83 10.80 -7.84
N ASN A 158 33.64 9.75 -7.80
CA ASN A 158 34.95 9.74 -7.17
C ASN A 158 34.93 10.15 -5.70
N PHE A 159 34.13 9.44 -4.90
CA PHE A 159 34.12 9.61 -3.46
C PHE A 159 35.41 9.07 -2.84
N ARG A 160 36.12 9.90 -2.09
CA ARG A 160 37.37 9.54 -1.39
C ARG A 160 37.26 9.93 0.06
N LEU A 161 37.46 8.99 0.96
CA LEU A 161 37.33 9.18 2.40
C LEU A 161 38.69 8.97 3.09
N TYR A 162 39.08 9.94 3.90
CA TYR A 162 40.34 9.93 4.62
C TYR A 162 40.10 10.18 6.09
N LEU A 163 40.72 9.37 6.96
CA LEU A 163 40.82 9.66 8.37
C LEU A 163 42.05 10.55 8.58
N LEU A 164 41.82 11.76 9.08
CA LEU A 164 42.87 12.75 9.33
C LEU A 164 43.48 12.62 10.72
N SER A 165 42.64 12.34 11.74
CA SER A 165 43.06 12.12 13.11
C SER A 165 41.98 11.36 13.87
N ASP A 166 42.39 10.45 14.74
CA ASP A 166 41.54 9.76 15.72
C ASP A 166 41.93 10.12 17.19
N ASP A 167 42.61 11.22 17.34
CA ASP A 167 43.05 11.74 18.64
C ASP A 167 41.85 12.00 19.55
N LEU A 168 42.01 11.65 20.80
CA LEU A 168 41.02 11.91 21.85
C LEU A 168 40.64 13.39 21.99
N ALA A 169 41.57 14.28 21.70
CA ALA A 169 41.33 15.73 21.73
C ALA A 169 40.27 16.18 20.72
N VAL A 170 40.31 15.60 19.51
CA VAL A 170 39.33 15.87 18.44
C VAL A 170 37.92 15.40 18.85
N LEU A 171 37.82 14.23 19.45
CA LEU A 171 36.55 13.68 19.91
C LEU A 171 35.99 14.49 21.10
N LYS A 172 36.86 14.93 22.01
CA LYS A 172 36.45 15.80 23.12
C LYS A 172 35.94 17.15 22.63
N GLU A 173 36.62 17.76 21.66
CA GLU A 173 36.17 19.01 21.03
C GLU A 173 34.78 18.86 20.42
N GLU A 174 34.53 17.79 19.63
CA GLU A 174 33.22 17.56 19.04
C GLU A 174 32.14 17.34 20.10
N LEU A 175 32.42 16.54 21.12
CA LEU A 175 31.45 16.29 22.19
C LEU A 175 31.16 17.58 22.96
N GLN A 176 32.17 18.42 23.25
CA GLN A 176 31.97 19.72 23.87
C GLN A 176 31.10 20.63 23.00
N ASN A 177 31.35 20.69 21.69
CA ASN A 177 30.51 21.43 20.75
C ASN A 177 29.02 21.00 20.79
N ARG A 178 28.76 19.70 20.97
CA ARG A 178 27.39 19.19 21.13
C ARG A 178 26.77 19.57 22.47
N ILE A 179 27.56 19.55 23.54
CA ILE A 179 27.14 20.05 24.87
C ILE A 179 26.77 21.55 24.79
N ASP A 180 27.63 22.36 24.19
CA ASP A 180 27.42 23.82 24.07
C ASP A 180 26.15 24.12 23.23
N LYS A 181 25.92 23.38 22.16
CA LYS A 181 24.67 23.49 21.37
C LYS A 181 23.42 23.10 22.16
N ALA A 182 23.52 22.10 23.02
CA ALA A 182 22.41 21.70 23.87
C ALA A 182 22.12 22.74 24.95
N GLU A 183 23.16 23.37 25.56
CA GLU A 183 23.02 24.44 26.51
C GLU A 183 22.37 25.71 25.92
N GLN A 184 22.73 26.03 24.67
CA GLN A 184 22.12 27.16 23.97
C GLN A 184 20.59 27.03 23.82
N LEU A 185 20.04 25.79 23.83
CA LEU A 185 18.59 25.58 23.81
C LEU A 185 17.88 26.00 25.09
N LEU A 186 18.57 25.94 26.21
CA LEU A 186 18.02 26.30 27.54
C LEU A 186 18.00 27.80 27.80
N THR A 187 18.83 28.59 27.12
CA THR A 187 19.05 30.01 27.38
C THR A 187 17.83 30.91 27.14
N PRO A 188 17.00 30.69 26.11
CA PRO A 188 15.93 31.64 25.75
C PRO A 188 14.68 31.58 26.64
N ASN A 189 14.43 30.46 27.34
CA ASN A 189 13.22 30.29 28.14
C ASN A 189 13.48 29.48 29.43
N PRO A 190 13.59 30.16 30.59
CA PRO A 190 13.85 29.49 31.85
C PRO A 190 12.72 28.61 32.37
N GLU A 191 11.48 28.77 31.85
CA GLU A 191 10.29 28.00 32.24
C GLU A 191 9.89 26.95 31.19
N ALA A 192 10.79 26.57 30.27
CA ALA A 192 10.51 25.65 29.20
C ALA A 192 10.23 24.23 29.70
N ASN A 193 9.29 23.53 29.06
CA ASN A 193 8.97 22.13 29.33
C ASN A 193 10.17 21.22 29.06
N GLY A 194 10.43 20.26 29.96
CA GLY A 194 11.56 19.32 29.79
C GLY A 194 12.93 19.90 30.01
N LYS A 195 13.02 21.14 30.59
CA LYS A 195 14.30 21.80 30.90
C LYS A 195 15.15 20.96 31.84
N SER A 196 14.56 20.42 32.91
CA SER A 196 15.31 19.60 33.89
C SER A 196 15.88 18.34 33.24
N ASP A 197 15.14 17.73 32.32
CA ASP A 197 15.58 16.52 31.66
C ASP A 197 16.76 16.78 30.73
N LEU A 198 16.67 17.84 29.91
CA LEU A 198 17.79 18.26 29.06
C LEU A 198 19.00 18.70 29.89
N GLN A 199 18.79 19.48 30.97
CA GLN A 199 19.86 19.87 31.87
C GLN A 199 20.56 18.68 32.49
N THR A 200 19.82 17.70 32.97
CA THR A 200 20.37 16.46 33.53
C THR A 200 21.29 15.72 32.54
N VAL A 201 20.88 15.64 31.27
CA VAL A 201 21.72 15.02 30.23
C VAL A 201 22.95 15.84 29.92
N ILE A 202 22.82 17.16 29.89
CA ILE A 202 23.96 18.07 29.70
C ILE A 202 24.98 17.97 30.87
N ASP A 203 24.50 18.01 32.10
CA ASP A 203 25.36 17.96 33.29
C ASP A 203 26.12 16.64 33.33
N ARG A 204 25.44 15.53 33.06
CA ARG A 204 26.06 14.21 32.94
C ARG A 204 27.09 14.16 31.79
N ALA A 205 26.78 14.72 30.62
CA ALA A 205 27.73 14.76 29.50
C ALA A 205 28.99 15.56 29.84
N LYS A 206 28.88 16.68 30.61
CA LYS A 206 30.01 17.46 31.12
C LYS A 206 30.88 16.70 32.13
N GLU A 207 30.26 15.90 32.98
CA GLU A 207 30.97 15.03 33.90
C GLU A 207 31.68 13.90 33.13
N ASP A 208 30.95 13.22 32.25
CA ASP A 208 31.41 12.06 31.51
C ASP A 208 32.57 12.38 30.55
N ILE A 209 32.56 13.56 29.87
CA ILE A 209 33.61 13.94 28.90
C ILE A 209 35.03 13.92 29.50
N SER A 210 35.16 14.08 30.83
CA SER A 210 36.44 14.11 31.55
C SER A 210 36.73 12.79 32.26
N SER A 211 35.74 11.95 32.52
CA SER A 211 35.82 10.82 33.43
C SER A 211 35.68 9.43 32.75
N VAL A 212 35.05 9.38 31.57
CA VAL A 212 34.82 8.07 30.88
C VAL A 212 35.75 7.90 29.68
N PRO A 213 36.02 6.64 29.27
CA PRO A 213 36.81 6.37 28.08
C PRO A 213 36.08 6.79 26.80
N SER A 214 36.84 7.08 25.75
CA SER A 214 36.33 7.61 24.48
C SER A 214 35.33 6.67 23.76
N GLU A 215 35.38 5.41 24.06
CA GLU A 215 34.43 4.39 23.56
C GLU A 215 32.98 4.65 24.03
N SER A 216 32.80 5.44 25.10
CA SER A 216 31.50 5.87 25.60
C SER A 216 30.95 7.13 24.93
N TYR A 217 31.77 7.88 24.22
CA TYR A 217 31.37 9.17 23.59
C TYR A 217 30.23 9.03 22.58
N PRO A 218 30.13 7.97 21.78
CA PRO A 218 28.99 7.78 20.89
C PRO A 218 27.64 7.78 21.63
N ALA A 219 27.57 7.08 22.76
CA ALA A 219 26.36 6.99 23.57
C ALA A 219 25.98 8.36 24.18
N ILE A 220 26.97 9.12 24.65
CA ILE A 220 26.77 10.49 25.20
C ILE A 220 26.27 11.43 24.11
N ALA A 221 26.89 11.40 22.92
CA ALA A 221 26.50 12.23 21.77
C ALA A 221 25.06 11.94 21.35
N GLN A 222 24.69 10.67 21.31
CA GLN A 222 23.36 10.20 20.97
C GLN A 222 22.31 10.61 22.03
N ALA A 223 22.67 10.52 23.32
CA ALA A 223 21.82 10.98 24.41
C ALA A 223 21.55 12.49 24.33
N LEU A 224 22.56 13.32 24.08
CA LEU A 224 22.43 14.76 23.87
C LEU A 224 21.55 15.09 22.67
N LYS A 225 21.73 14.41 21.53
CA LYS A 225 20.93 14.59 20.33
C LYS A 225 19.46 14.27 20.59
N ARG A 226 19.18 13.14 21.27
CA ARG A 226 17.82 12.71 21.62
C ARG A 226 17.16 13.67 22.60
N ALA A 227 17.87 14.07 23.68
CA ALA A 227 17.35 15.01 24.68
C ALA A 227 17.08 16.39 24.10
N SER A 228 17.98 16.91 23.25
CA SER A 228 17.78 18.15 22.52
C SER A 228 16.56 18.14 21.62
N MET A 229 16.33 17.06 20.91
CA MET A 229 15.12 16.91 20.08
C MET A 229 13.86 16.82 20.96
N ALA A 230 13.88 16.01 22.01
CA ALA A 230 12.77 15.87 22.96
C ALA A 230 12.38 17.23 23.58
N PHE A 231 13.38 18.04 23.95
CA PHE A 231 13.18 19.40 24.47
C PHE A 231 12.49 20.31 23.42
N ARG A 232 12.95 20.29 22.17
CA ARG A 232 12.33 21.06 21.09
C ARG A 232 10.88 20.65 20.86
N LEU A 233 10.58 19.34 20.87
CA LEU A 233 9.23 18.80 20.72
C LEU A 233 8.31 19.20 21.88
N ALA A 234 8.81 19.17 23.12
CA ALA A 234 8.05 19.56 24.30
C ALA A 234 7.71 21.07 24.34
N ASN A 235 8.46 21.89 23.61
CA ASN A 235 8.26 23.34 23.48
C ASN A 235 7.81 23.73 22.06
N ALA A 236 7.25 22.81 21.34
CA ALA A 236 6.73 23.06 20.00
C ALA A 236 5.58 24.08 20.05
N THR A 237 5.49 24.91 19.03
CA THR A 237 4.45 25.93 18.90
C THR A 237 3.77 25.84 17.53
N GLY A 238 2.60 26.48 17.41
CA GLY A 238 1.84 26.48 16.16
C GLY A 238 0.94 25.25 15.95
N SER A 239 0.38 25.14 14.76
CA SER A 239 -0.55 24.06 14.40
C SER A 239 0.19 22.77 14.08
N THR A 240 -0.36 21.67 14.54
CA THR A 240 0.12 20.32 14.19
C THR A 240 -0.31 19.97 12.77
N PRO A 241 0.59 19.51 11.88
CA PRO A 241 0.22 19.01 10.55
C PRO A 241 -0.73 17.83 10.65
N SER A 242 -1.68 17.74 9.73
CA SER A 242 -2.47 16.52 9.51
C SER A 242 -1.69 15.57 8.60
N VAL A 243 -1.46 14.35 9.04
CA VAL A 243 -0.64 13.35 8.34
C VAL A 243 -1.41 12.05 8.20
N SER A 244 -1.35 11.42 7.04
CA SER A 244 -1.81 10.06 6.86
C SER A 244 -0.71 9.13 6.34
N THR A 245 -0.66 7.92 6.89
CA THR A 245 0.15 6.81 6.40
C THR A 245 -0.71 5.97 5.48
N HIS A 246 -0.22 5.60 4.31
CA HIS A 246 -0.92 4.61 3.51
C HIS A 246 -0.83 3.25 4.21
N SER A 247 -1.93 2.52 4.25
CA SER A 247 -2.03 1.24 4.96
C SER A 247 -1.13 0.14 4.38
N PHE A 248 -0.78 0.27 3.10
CA PHE A 248 0.13 -0.65 2.43
C PHE A 248 1.55 -0.08 2.38
N VAL A 249 2.52 -0.88 2.84
CA VAL A 249 3.95 -0.60 2.71
C VAL A 249 4.61 -1.75 1.95
N ALA A 250 5.23 -1.46 0.80
CA ALA A 250 6.06 -2.41 0.08
C ALA A 250 7.35 -2.64 0.87
N ARG A 251 7.86 -3.87 0.87
CA ARG A 251 9.03 -4.25 1.68
C ARG A 251 9.91 -5.30 1.01
N GLY A 252 11.17 -5.25 1.34
CA GLY A 252 12.19 -6.26 1.05
C GLY A 252 12.82 -6.80 2.34
N ALA A 253 14.03 -7.33 2.21
CA ALA A 253 14.81 -7.83 3.35
C ALA A 253 15.46 -6.70 4.16
N THR A 254 15.98 -5.67 3.49
CA THR A 254 16.70 -4.56 4.14
C THR A 254 16.10 -3.20 3.88
N MET A 255 14.95 -3.16 3.22
CA MET A 255 14.28 -1.93 2.82
C MET A 255 12.77 -2.05 2.97
N ALA A 256 12.11 -0.91 3.23
CA ALA A 256 10.66 -0.78 3.11
C ALA A 256 10.32 0.48 2.32
N PHE A 257 9.11 0.53 1.79
CA PHE A 257 8.66 1.63 0.93
C PHE A 257 7.31 2.12 1.42
N GLY A 258 7.21 3.42 1.69
CA GLY A 258 5.99 4.03 2.19
C GLY A 258 5.53 5.21 1.35
N ARG A 259 4.24 5.54 1.44
CA ARG A 259 3.67 6.78 0.92
C ARG A 259 2.92 7.49 2.02
N ASN A 260 2.91 8.81 1.97
CA ASN A 260 2.20 9.64 2.93
C ASN A 260 1.42 10.76 2.23
N SER A 261 0.55 11.40 2.99
CA SER A 261 0.03 12.70 2.64
C SER A 261 0.06 13.63 3.86
N VAL A 262 0.36 14.90 3.62
CA VAL A 262 0.45 15.95 4.64
C VAL A 262 -0.43 17.11 4.22
N SER A 263 -1.24 17.63 5.14
CA SER A 263 -2.13 18.76 4.92
C SER A 263 -2.24 19.64 6.16
N GLY A 264 -2.94 20.75 6.06
CA GLY A 264 -3.16 21.69 7.19
C GLY A 264 -1.95 22.53 7.55
N ILE A 265 -0.90 22.56 6.73
CA ILE A 265 0.32 23.36 6.96
C ILE A 265 0.81 23.98 5.65
N SER A 266 1.36 25.19 5.72
CA SER A 266 2.05 25.77 4.57
C SER A 266 3.37 25.05 4.31
N PRO A 267 3.69 24.74 3.04
CA PRO A 267 4.99 24.18 2.68
C PRO A 267 6.19 24.96 3.21
N SER A 268 6.06 26.29 3.32
CA SER A 268 7.11 27.16 3.86
C SER A 268 7.38 26.95 5.35
N ASP A 269 6.41 26.44 6.10
CA ASP A 269 6.50 26.23 7.54
C ASP A 269 6.90 24.80 7.89
N LEU A 270 6.95 23.92 6.92
CA LEU A 270 7.40 22.56 7.08
C LEU A 270 8.93 22.50 7.24
N LEU A 271 9.40 21.83 8.28
CA LEU A 271 10.81 21.54 8.50
C LEU A 271 11.22 20.27 7.78
N GLU A 272 10.45 19.19 8.02
CA GLU A 272 10.68 17.89 7.39
C GLU A 272 9.40 17.05 7.41
N GLN A 273 9.30 16.10 6.48
CA GLN A 273 8.29 15.05 6.47
C GLN A 273 8.91 13.75 6.00
N GLY A 274 8.33 12.63 6.38
CA GLY A 274 8.80 11.30 5.99
C GLY A 274 8.15 10.20 6.80
N PHE A 275 8.94 9.20 7.14
CA PHE A 275 8.56 8.07 7.98
C PHE A 275 9.46 7.98 9.20
N CYS A 276 8.89 7.61 10.34
CA CYS A 276 9.64 7.12 11.50
C CYS A 276 9.29 5.65 11.76
N TRP A 277 10.26 4.92 12.31
CA TRP A 277 10.11 3.49 12.58
C TRP A 277 10.91 3.03 13.78
N SER A 278 10.44 1.95 14.39
CA SER A 278 11.09 1.26 15.49
C SER A 278 10.65 -0.20 15.55
N THR A 279 11.25 -0.96 16.44
CA THR A 279 10.79 -2.32 16.78
C THR A 279 9.74 -2.35 17.90
N HIS A 280 9.46 -1.21 18.52
CA HIS A 280 8.33 -1.05 19.46
C HIS A 280 7.12 -0.41 18.79
N PRO A 281 5.90 -0.64 19.31
CA PRO A 281 4.66 -0.19 18.69
C PRO A 281 4.53 1.33 18.55
N GLU A 282 4.39 2.22 18.36
CA GLU A 282 4.26 3.67 18.30
C GLU A 282 5.60 4.41 18.12
N PRO A 283 6.25 4.27 16.96
CA PRO A 283 7.47 5.00 16.66
C PRO A 283 7.23 6.50 16.63
N THR A 284 8.22 7.26 17.05
CA THR A 284 8.20 8.73 17.06
C THR A 284 9.38 9.29 16.27
N VAL A 285 9.42 10.61 16.08
CA VAL A 285 10.58 11.28 15.47
C VAL A 285 11.85 11.21 16.36
N LEU A 286 11.74 10.69 17.57
CA LEU A 286 12.90 10.37 18.42
C LEU A 286 13.52 9.00 18.12
N ASP A 287 12.83 8.19 17.35
CA ASP A 287 13.32 6.89 16.86
C ASP A 287 14.00 7.07 15.49
N SER A 288 14.28 5.97 14.81
CA SER A 288 14.80 6.03 13.43
C SER A 288 13.79 6.72 12.52
N ARG A 289 14.27 7.57 11.63
CA ARG A 289 13.42 8.30 10.71
C ARG A 289 14.13 8.67 9.42
N THR A 290 13.36 8.78 8.34
CA THR A 290 13.80 9.48 7.14
C THR A 290 13.83 10.97 7.42
N THR A 291 14.85 11.65 6.96
CA THR A 291 14.98 13.11 7.10
C THR A 291 14.99 13.76 5.72
N LYS A 292 14.57 15.03 5.64
CA LYS A 292 14.87 15.92 4.51
C LYS A 292 14.05 15.80 3.22
N TYR A 293 12.82 15.27 3.28
CA TYR A 293 11.92 15.37 2.13
C TYR A 293 10.86 16.44 2.40
N HIS A 294 10.97 17.57 1.72
CA HIS A 294 9.98 18.62 1.80
C HIS A 294 8.93 18.48 0.71
N ASN A 295 7.66 18.69 1.06
CA ASN A 295 6.57 18.96 0.12
C ASN A 295 6.26 17.89 -0.92
N GLN A 296 6.32 16.61 -0.57
CA GLN A 296 6.15 15.55 -1.58
C GLN A 296 5.09 14.52 -1.19
N ASN A 297 3.84 14.98 -1.12
CA ASN A 297 2.70 14.10 -0.93
C ASN A 297 2.62 13.05 -2.05
N GLY A 298 2.31 11.80 -1.68
CA GLY A 298 2.15 10.71 -2.62
C GLY A 298 3.44 10.14 -3.21
N ARG A 299 4.61 10.65 -2.84
CA ARG A 299 5.90 10.09 -3.26
C ARG A 299 6.20 8.78 -2.52
N ILE A 300 6.98 7.90 -3.15
CA ILE A 300 7.58 6.76 -2.47
C ILE A 300 8.76 7.25 -1.63
N TYR A 301 8.73 6.92 -0.34
CA TYR A 301 9.86 7.04 0.57
C TYR A 301 10.53 5.69 0.70
N THR A 302 11.84 5.66 0.56
CA THR A 302 12.66 4.49 0.80
C THR A 302 13.17 4.53 2.23
N ILE A 303 12.87 3.48 2.98
CA ILE A 303 13.37 3.26 4.35
C ILE A 303 14.44 2.18 4.22
N GLU A 304 15.67 2.54 4.53
CA GLU A 304 16.88 1.78 4.21
C GLU A 304 17.49 1.20 5.49
N ASP A 305 18.50 0.32 5.35
CA ASP A 305 19.29 -0.26 6.44
C ASP A 305 18.47 -1.02 7.49
N LEU A 306 17.34 -1.59 7.08
CA LEU A 306 16.55 -2.45 7.94
C LEU A 306 17.22 -3.81 8.15
N THR A 307 17.04 -4.37 9.34
CA THR A 307 17.46 -5.75 9.63
C THR A 307 16.50 -6.73 8.96
N PRO A 308 16.99 -7.74 8.24
CA PRO A 308 16.14 -8.80 7.72
C PRO A 308 15.37 -9.54 8.82
N SER A 309 14.27 -10.18 8.46
CA SER A 309 13.46 -11.03 9.36
C SER A 309 13.07 -10.34 10.67
N THR A 310 12.75 -9.04 10.61
CA THR A 310 12.50 -8.22 11.79
C THR A 310 11.15 -7.52 11.71
N VAL A 311 10.43 -7.47 12.82
CA VAL A 311 9.19 -6.71 12.96
C VAL A 311 9.50 -5.26 13.22
N TYR A 312 8.98 -4.40 12.38
CA TYR A 312 9.00 -2.95 12.54
C TYR A 312 7.59 -2.38 12.61
N TYR A 313 7.45 -1.29 13.33
CA TYR A 313 6.30 -0.42 13.28
C TYR A 313 6.73 0.87 12.59
N MET A 314 5.95 1.33 11.62
CA MET A 314 6.29 2.47 10.79
C MET A 314 5.09 3.39 10.68
N ARG A 315 5.31 4.69 10.72
CA ARG A 315 4.27 5.69 10.42
C ARG A 315 4.86 6.91 9.75
N ALA A 316 4.05 7.56 8.93
CA ALA A 316 4.38 8.85 8.38
C ALA A 316 4.39 9.92 9.47
N TYR A 317 5.22 10.93 9.28
CA TYR A 317 5.24 12.13 10.12
C TYR A 317 5.50 13.38 9.29
N ALA A 318 5.10 14.51 9.82
CA ALA A 318 5.52 15.83 9.36
C ALA A 318 5.82 16.73 10.56
N MET A 319 6.91 17.47 10.48
CA MET A 319 7.37 18.37 11.54
C MET A 319 7.51 19.78 11.01
N THR A 320 6.98 20.76 11.74
CA THR A 320 7.08 22.17 11.42
C THR A 320 8.43 22.74 11.83
N LYS A 321 8.77 23.92 11.31
CA LYS A 321 9.95 24.68 11.76
C LYS A 321 9.90 25.05 13.25
N SER A 322 8.72 25.07 13.85
CA SER A 322 8.50 25.24 15.28
C SER A 322 8.36 23.91 16.05
N TYR A 323 8.74 22.80 15.46
CA TYR A 323 8.78 21.45 16.03
C TYR A 323 7.43 20.84 16.38
N ALA A 324 6.29 21.40 15.96
CA ALA A 324 5.01 20.72 16.04
C ALA A 324 5.00 19.51 15.07
N VAL A 325 4.66 18.31 15.59
CA VAL A 325 4.72 17.05 14.82
C VAL A 325 3.36 16.42 14.72
N GLY A 326 2.92 16.17 13.49
CA GLY A 326 1.80 15.30 13.19
C GLY A 326 2.27 13.89 12.79
N TYR A 327 1.51 12.89 13.17
CA TYR A 327 1.75 11.49 12.84
C TYR A 327 0.57 10.89 12.12
N GLY A 328 0.83 10.01 11.15
CA GLY A 328 -0.16 9.16 10.53
C GLY A 328 -0.36 7.84 11.29
N GLU A 329 -1.22 6.98 10.76
CA GLU A 329 -1.49 5.66 11.31
C GLU A 329 -0.24 4.78 11.33
N VAL A 330 -0.12 3.92 12.35
CA VAL A 330 0.98 2.95 12.44
C VAL A 330 0.71 1.78 11.53
N VAL A 331 1.70 1.41 10.72
CA VAL A 331 1.70 0.20 9.89
C VAL A 331 2.75 -0.76 10.43
N LYS A 332 2.35 -1.99 10.71
CA LYS A 332 3.26 -3.09 11.05
C LYS A 332 3.90 -3.61 9.77
N VAL A 333 5.22 -3.68 9.73
CA VAL A 333 6.01 -4.15 8.59
C VAL A 333 6.98 -5.22 9.08
N ILE A 334 6.93 -6.39 8.47
CA ILE A 334 7.89 -7.44 8.76
C ILE A 334 8.82 -7.56 7.55
N THR A 335 10.09 -7.30 7.74
CA THR A 335 11.09 -7.43 6.68
C THR A 335 11.27 -8.89 6.30
N LEU A 336 11.59 -9.13 5.04
CA LEU A 336 11.83 -10.47 4.53
C LEU A 336 13.15 -11.04 5.06
N PRO A 337 13.32 -12.37 5.09
CA PRO A 337 14.65 -12.96 5.10
C PRO A 337 15.44 -12.47 3.88
N LYS A 338 16.73 -12.29 4.03
CA LYS A 338 17.59 -11.89 2.91
C LYS A 338 17.61 -12.99 1.85
N GLY A 339 17.41 -12.63 0.60
CA GLY A 339 17.54 -13.55 -0.51
C GLY A 339 18.96 -14.16 -0.61
N ASN A 340 19.02 -15.31 -1.21
CA ASN A 340 20.27 -16.06 -1.33
C ASN A 340 20.47 -16.49 -2.80
N VAL A 341 20.24 -15.57 -3.73
CA VAL A 341 20.57 -15.76 -5.14
C VAL A 341 22.07 -15.70 -5.32
N SER A 342 22.65 -16.75 -5.89
CA SER A 342 24.07 -16.81 -6.23
C SER A 342 24.26 -16.63 -7.74
N TRP A 343 25.47 -16.34 -8.17
CA TRP A 343 25.77 -16.21 -9.60
C TRP A 343 27.15 -16.72 -9.98
N GLY A 344 27.32 -17.00 -11.26
CA GLY A 344 28.60 -17.29 -11.89
C GLY A 344 28.57 -16.86 -13.33
N TYR A 345 29.72 -16.38 -13.85
CA TYR A 345 29.91 -15.97 -15.22
C TYR A 345 31.19 -16.54 -15.80
N ASP A 346 31.15 -17.08 -17.02
CA ASP A 346 32.24 -17.78 -17.67
C ASP A 346 33.30 -16.85 -18.27
N ASN A 347 33.08 -15.53 -18.37
CA ASN A 347 33.98 -14.55 -18.98
C ASN A 347 34.31 -14.87 -20.43
N GLY A 348 33.37 -15.36 -21.21
CA GLY A 348 33.56 -15.77 -22.61
C GLY A 348 33.66 -14.63 -23.62
N ALA A 349 33.46 -13.37 -23.20
CA ALA A 349 33.52 -12.18 -24.06
C ALA A 349 34.88 -11.48 -24.04
N ASP A 350 35.01 -10.34 -24.73
CA ASP A 350 36.17 -9.45 -24.58
C ASP A 350 36.19 -8.78 -23.18
N ALA A 351 37.28 -8.16 -22.81
CA ALA A 351 37.49 -7.58 -21.48
C ALA A 351 36.43 -6.54 -21.11
N ALA A 352 36.02 -5.66 -22.04
CA ALA A 352 35.05 -4.62 -21.80
C ALA A 352 33.63 -5.20 -21.62
N ALA A 353 33.22 -6.15 -22.45
CA ALA A 353 31.98 -6.86 -22.34
C ALA A 353 31.91 -7.70 -21.04
N ASN A 354 33.02 -8.39 -20.71
CA ASN A 354 33.12 -9.15 -19.45
C ASN A 354 32.90 -8.24 -18.23
N THR A 355 33.47 -7.04 -18.22
CA THR A 355 33.27 -6.07 -17.14
C THR A 355 31.79 -5.65 -17.06
N ARG A 356 31.18 -5.24 -18.19
CA ARG A 356 29.76 -4.83 -18.19
C ARG A 356 28.83 -5.94 -17.73
N ILE A 357 28.99 -7.16 -18.25
CA ILE A 357 28.16 -8.31 -17.88
C ILE A 357 28.33 -8.64 -16.40
N ARG A 358 29.56 -8.68 -15.92
CA ARG A 358 29.86 -8.97 -14.50
C ARG A 358 29.20 -7.95 -13.57
N THR A 359 29.35 -6.66 -13.87
CA THR A 359 28.73 -5.56 -13.12
C THR A 359 27.20 -5.67 -13.13
N ALA A 360 26.61 -5.89 -14.31
CA ALA A 360 25.16 -6.03 -14.46
C ALA A 360 24.60 -7.22 -13.68
N VAL A 361 25.29 -8.35 -13.66
CA VAL A 361 24.89 -9.54 -12.90
C VAL A 361 25.02 -9.30 -11.41
N ALA A 362 26.13 -8.71 -10.96
CA ALA A 362 26.32 -8.39 -9.54
C ALA A 362 25.25 -7.43 -9.02
N ASP A 363 24.95 -6.37 -9.77
CA ASP A 363 23.88 -5.40 -9.43
C ASP A 363 22.51 -6.08 -9.39
N ALA A 364 22.14 -6.86 -10.39
CA ALA A 364 20.85 -7.53 -10.44
C ALA A 364 20.66 -8.50 -9.27
N VAL A 365 21.68 -9.30 -8.95
CA VAL A 365 21.66 -10.21 -7.81
C VAL A 365 21.61 -9.45 -6.48
N HIS A 366 22.27 -8.30 -6.38
CA HIS A 366 22.18 -7.42 -5.22
C HIS A 366 20.73 -6.99 -4.97
N TYR A 367 20.04 -6.45 -6.00
CA TYR A 367 18.63 -6.08 -5.86
C TYR A 367 17.74 -7.24 -5.40
N LEU A 368 17.89 -8.42 -6.01
CA LEU A 368 17.11 -9.60 -5.63
C LEU A 368 17.40 -10.01 -4.18
N ASN A 369 18.64 -10.04 -3.74
CA ASN A 369 19.01 -10.47 -2.38
C ASN A 369 18.56 -9.46 -1.30
N HIS A 370 18.46 -8.18 -1.62
CA HIS A 370 18.02 -7.15 -0.68
C HIS A 370 16.49 -6.93 -0.67
N LEU A 371 15.81 -7.24 -1.78
CA LEU A 371 14.40 -6.94 -1.95
C LEU A 371 13.50 -8.17 -2.03
N THR A 372 14.08 -9.36 -2.13
CA THR A 372 13.31 -10.60 -2.19
C THR A 372 13.83 -11.61 -1.16
N SER A 373 13.02 -12.64 -0.91
CA SER A 373 13.41 -13.82 -0.14
C SER A 373 13.68 -15.03 -1.03
N ILE A 374 14.01 -14.82 -2.30
CA ILE A 374 14.34 -15.91 -3.23
C ILE A 374 15.52 -16.69 -2.71
N ASN A 375 15.35 -18.00 -2.59
CA ASN A 375 16.34 -18.91 -2.02
C ASN A 375 16.78 -19.97 -3.04
N GLY A 376 18.09 -20.18 -3.16
CA GLY A 376 18.68 -21.28 -3.94
C GLY A 376 18.70 -21.09 -5.45
N LEU A 377 18.26 -19.96 -5.98
CA LEU A 377 18.41 -19.62 -7.39
C LEU A 377 19.89 -19.33 -7.70
N LYS A 378 20.42 -19.88 -8.80
CA LYS A 378 21.75 -19.57 -9.30
C LYS A 378 21.66 -18.96 -10.69
N ALA A 379 22.06 -17.70 -10.82
CA ALA A 379 22.29 -17.07 -12.13
C ALA A 379 23.55 -17.66 -12.77
N ASN A 380 23.38 -18.66 -13.63
CA ASN A 380 24.49 -19.31 -14.34
C ASN A 380 24.62 -18.65 -15.72
N VAL A 381 25.48 -17.63 -15.79
CA VAL A 381 25.56 -16.70 -16.91
C VAL A 381 26.67 -17.12 -17.87
N HIS A 382 26.38 -17.11 -19.16
CA HIS A 382 27.27 -17.44 -20.25
C HIS A 382 27.31 -16.32 -21.30
N PHE A 383 28.45 -16.07 -21.90
CA PHE A 383 28.49 -15.23 -23.09
C PHE A 383 28.02 -16.02 -24.30
N GLY A 384 26.95 -15.55 -24.96
CA GLY A 384 26.39 -16.16 -26.16
C GLY A 384 26.74 -15.35 -27.41
N SER A 385 27.82 -15.69 -28.11
CA SER A 385 28.24 -14.96 -29.33
C SER A 385 27.18 -14.88 -30.41
N GLU A 386 26.28 -15.90 -30.47
CA GLU A 386 25.17 -15.99 -31.42
C GLU A 386 23.83 -15.56 -30.84
N THR A 387 23.80 -15.16 -29.58
CA THR A 387 22.55 -14.70 -28.91
C THR A 387 22.33 -13.22 -29.28
N PRO A 388 21.22 -12.85 -29.95
CA PRO A 388 21.05 -11.48 -30.42
C PRO A 388 20.83 -10.47 -29.28
N THR A 389 20.24 -10.91 -28.19
CA THR A 389 19.91 -10.11 -27.01
C THR A 389 20.46 -10.80 -25.74
N ALA A 390 19.57 -11.29 -24.91
CA ALA A 390 19.84 -12.23 -23.82
C ALA A 390 18.69 -13.22 -23.74
N ASP A 391 18.87 -14.33 -23.06
CA ASP A 391 17.83 -15.30 -22.73
C ASP A 391 18.14 -16.04 -21.43
N CYS A 392 17.07 -16.52 -20.75
CA CYS A 392 17.21 -17.30 -19.56
C CYS A 392 16.15 -18.41 -19.48
N SER A 393 16.58 -19.59 -19.07
CA SER A 393 15.70 -20.71 -18.80
C SER A 393 15.21 -20.69 -17.35
N TYR A 394 14.07 -21.33 -17.09
CA TYR A 394 13.65 -21.61 -15.71
C TYR A 394 14.79 -22.28 -14.93
N GLY A 395 15.09 -21.72 -13.74
CA GLY A 395 16.23 -22.19 -12.92
C GLY A 395 17.53 -21.41 -13.10
N GLY A 396 17.59 -20.40 -14.02
CA GLY A 396 18.64 -19.40 -14.03
C GLY A 396 19.83 -19.67 -14.97
N TRP A 397 19.73 -20.65 -15.90
CA TRP A 397 20.73 -20.75 -16.97
C TRP A 397 20.48 -19.64 -18.00
N MET A 398 21.48 -18.78 -18.21
CA MET A 398 21.34 -17.51 -18.93
C MET A 398 22.44 -17.33 -19.96
N ARG A 399 22.11 -16.75 -21.13
CA ARG A 399 23.07 -16.23 -22.09
C ARG A 399 22.90 -14.74 -22.27
N VAL A 400 24.03 -14.04 -22.40
CA VAL A 400 24.09 -12.60 -22.71
C VAL A 400 24.87 -12.42 -24.02
N GLY A 401 24.25 -11.75 -24.98
CA GLY A 401 24.79 -11.56 -26.32
C GLY A 401 25.86 -10.47 -26.41
N PRO A 402 26.45 -10.29 -27.64
CA PRO A 402 27.58 -9.40 -27.88
C PRO A 402 27.19 -7.91 -27.84
N SER A 403 25.92 -7.55 -28.02
CA SER A 403 25.49 -6.15 -28.02
C SER A 403 25.56 -5.54 -26.62
N SER A 404 26.33 -4.45 -26.47
CA SER A 404 26.43 -3.70 -25.21
C SER A 404 25.10 -3.14 -24.73
N THR A 405 24.14 -2.97 -25.64
CA THR A 405 22.76 -2.53 -25.32
C THR A 405 22.05 -3.47 -24.34
N TYR A 406 22.38 -4.77 -24.36
CA TYR A 406 21.77 -5.79 -23.49
C TYR A 406 22.71 -6.27 -22.37
N GLN A 407 23.92 -5.69 -22.26
CA GLN A 407 24.87 -5.99 -21.18
C GLN A 407 24.66 -5.03 -19.99
N ARG A 408 23.41 -4.98 -19.46
CA ARG A 408 22.94 -4.00 -18.48
C ARG A 408 22.16 -4.68 -17.34
N THR A 409 22.08 -4.02 -16.21
CA THR A 409 21.39 -4.51 -15.00
C THR A 409 19.92 -4.84 -15.28
N GLY A 410 19.20 -3.97 -16.01
CA GLY A 410 17.79 -4.21 -16.36
C GLY A 410 17.60 -5.44 -17.23
N THR A 411 18.48 -5.71 -18.18
CA THR A 411 18.45 -6.95 -18.99
C THR A 411 18.62 -8.17 -18.09
N ILE A 412 19.59 -8.17 -17.19
CA ILE A 412 19.84 -9.30 -16.29
C ILE A 412 18.65 -9.53 -15.34
N LEU A 413 18.04 -8.46 -14.81
CA LEU A 413 16.83 -8.56 -14.01
C LEU A 413 15.67 -9.16 -14.80
N HIS A 414 15.47 -8.73 -16.05
CA HIS A 414 14.46 -9.29 -16.95
C HIS A 414 14.68 -10.79 -17.16
N GLU A 415 15.91 -11.19 -17.50
CA GLU A 415 16.26 -12.59 -17.73
C GLU A 415 16.11 -13.44 -16.44
N LEU A 416 16.45 -12.89 -15.28
CA LEU A 416 16.19 -13.57 -14.00
C LEU A 416 14.70 -13.73 -13.73
N GLY A 417 13.84 -12.86 -14.27
CA GLY A 417 12.39 -13.05 -14.29
C GLY A 417 11.98 -14.36 -14.98
N HIS A 418 12.59 -14.68 -16.11
CA HIS A 418 12.42 -16.00 -16.75
C HIS A 418 12.97 -17.13 -15.88
N GLY A 419 14.11 -16.88 -15.22
CA GLY A 419 14.72 -17.83 -14.28
C GLY A 419 13.80 -18.21 -13.12
N ILE A 420 12.96 -17.30 -12.64
CA ILE A 420 12.03 -17.53 -11.54
C ILE A 420 10.62 -17.94 -12.01
N GLY A 421 10.35 -17.97 -13.31
CA GLY A 421 9.11 -18.54 -13.84
C GLY A 421 8.23 -17.63 -14.68
N VAL A 422 8.53 -16.33 -14.78
CA VAL A 422 7.82 -15.44 -15.73
C VAL A 422 8.10 -15.93 -17.14
N GLY A 423 7.07 -16.26 -17.91
CA GLY A 423 7.20 -16.78 -19.27
C GLY A 423 7.71 -18.24 -19.40
N THR A 424 8.24 -18.83 -18.35
CA THR A 424 8.88 -20.14 -18.39
C THR A 424 8.16 -21.20 -17.54
N HIS A 425 7.34 -20.81 -16.58
CA HIS A 425 6.59 -21.73 -15.74
C HIS A 425 5.10 -21.79 -16.15
N SER A 426 4.46 -22.96 -16.07
CA SER A 426 3.07 -23.17 -16.48
C SER A 426 2.03 -22.35 -15.69
N ILE A 427 2.36 -21.92 -14.47
CA ILE A 427 1.54 -20.97 -13.70
C ILE A 427 1.49 -19.60 -14.38
N TRP A 428 2.52 -19.23 -15.11
CA TRP A 428 2.53 -17.99 -15.90
C TRP A 428 1.90 -18.18 -17.29
N ASN A 429 2.39 -19.13 -18.08
CA ASN A 429 2.08 -19.29 -19.50
C ASN A 429 1.14 -20.46 -19.85
N GLY A 430 0.75 -21.28 -18.90
CA GLY A 430 -0.15 -22.41 -19.12
C GLY A 430 -1.56 -21.96 -19.50
N GLY A 431 -2.14 -22.60 -20.51
CA GLY A 431 -3.46 -22.26 -21.04
C GLY A 431 -4.61 -22.36 -20.03
N SER A 432 -4.44 -23.16 -18.99
CA SER A 432 -5.40 -23.34 -17.89
C SER A 432 -4.90 -22.75 -16.56
N SER A 433 -3.96 -21.82 -16.59
CA SER A 433 -3.46 -21.21 -15.36
C SER A 433 -4.59 -20.49 -14.61
N PRO A 434 -4.82 -20.79 -13.32
CA PRO A 434 -5.82 -20.10 -12.52
C PRO A 434 -5.38 -18.69 -12.13
N MET A 435 -4.12 -18.35 -12.37
CA MET A 435 -3.52 -17.05 -12.00
C MET A 435 -3.57 -16.04 -13.16
N ARG A 436 -4.18 -16.40 -14.30
CA ARG A 436 -4.26 -15.52 -15.47
C ARG A 436 -5.72 -15.31 -15.89
N SER A 437 -6.04 -14.08 -16.31
CA SER A 437 -7.40 -13.74 -16.78
C SER A 437 -7.73 -14.33 -18.17
N GLY A 438 -6.73 -14.74 -18.92
CA GLY A 438 -6.85 -15.39 -20.24
C GLY A 438 -5.92 -16.59 -20.35
N SER A 439 -6.02 -17.34 -21.45
CA SER A 439 -5.22 -18.55 -21.70
C SER A 439 -3.73 -18.21 -21.81
N GLY A 440 -2.99 -18.39 -20.72
CA GLY A 440 -1.55 -18.13 -20.61
C GLY A 440 -1.15 -16.66 -20.78
N ARG A 441 -2.08 -15.72 -20.69
CA ARG A 441 -1.85 -14.27 -20.86
C ARG A 441 -2.95 -13.45 -20.16
N GLY A 442 -2.84 -12.10 -20.25
CA GLY A 442 -3.79 -11.19 -19.63
C GLY A 442 -3.35 -10.82 -18.20
N ASP A 443 -4.29 -10.43 -17.37
CA ASP A 443 -3.97 -9.96 -16.03
C ASP A 443 -3.54 -11.12 -15.13
N TRP A 444 -2.58 -10.82 -14.27
CA TRP A 444 -2.24 -11.66 -13.14
C TRP A 444 -3.29 -11.46 -12.04
N LEU A 445 -3.89 -12.54 -11.60
CA LEU A 445 -5.04 -12.51 -10.69
C LEU A 445 -4.63 -12.59 -9.21
N GLY A 446 -3.35 -12.56 -8.91
CA GLY A 446 -2.84 -12.54 -7.54
C GLY A 446 -3.03 -11.19 -6.87
N ASP A 447 -3.47 -11.19 -5.63
CA ASP A 447 -3.73 -9.97 -4.86
C ASP A 447 -2.45 -9.22 -4.53
N ARG A 448 -1.36 -9.96 -4.28
CA ARG A 448 -0.12 -9.37 -3.78
C ARG A 448 0.59 -8.57 -4.86
N ALA A 449 0.77 -9.15 -6.05
CA ALA A 449 1.36 -8.42 -7.18
C ALA A 449 0.52 -7.21 -7.56
N THR A 450 -0.81 -7.35 -7.59
CA THR A 450 -1.72 -6.23 -7.84
C THR A 450 -1.56 -5.11 -6.80
N ALA A 451 -1.48 -5.44 -5.51
CA ALA A 451 -1.28 -4.45 -4.45
C ALA A 451 0.06 -3.72 -4.57
N VAL A 452 1.14 -4.43 -4.91
CA VAL A 452 2.47 -3.83 -5.12
C VAL A 452 2.46 -2.90 -6.33
N VAL A 453 1.86 -3.30 -7.46
CA VAL A 453 1.74 -2.44 -8.66
C VAL A 453 0.96 -1.17 -8.34
N ARG A 454 -0.18 -1.28 -7.66
CA ARG A 454 -0.99 -0.13 -7.23
C ARG A 454 -0.22 0.83 -6.34
N PHE A 455 0.53 0.28 -5.39
CA PHE A 455 1.41 1.08 -4.54
C PHE A 455 2.48 1.81 -5.34
N LEU A 456 3.20 1.10 -6.24
CA LEU A 456 4.28 1.68 -7.05
C LEU A 456 3.77 2.80 -7.98
N ASN A 457 2.62 2.60 -8.60
CA ASN A 457 2.02 3.56 -9.52
C ASN A 457 1.25 4.68 -8.82
N ASN A 458 0.99 4.56 -7.51
CA ASN A 458 0.04 5.42 -6.77
C ASN A 458 -1.34 5.48 -7.44
N ASP A 459 -1.81 4.32 -7.91
CA ASP A 459 -3.03 4.19 -8.69
C ASP A 459 -3.74 2.88 -8.33
N ASN A 460 -4.90 2.98 -7.69
CA ASN A 460 -5.69 1.84 -7.22
C ASN A 460 -6.32 1.03 -8.36
N THR A 461 -6.22 1.53 -9.59
CA THR A 461 -6.76 0.86 -10.78
C THR A 461 -5.70 0.03 -11.52
N SER A 462 -4.44 0.25 -11.22
CA SER A 462 -3.33 -0.49 -11.83
C SER A 462 -3.44 -1.98 -11.59
N VAL A 463 -3.12 -2.76 -12.62
CA VAL A 463 -3.09 -4.22 -12.60
C VAL A 463 -1.73 -4.74 -13.07
N MET A 464 -1.36 -5.90 -12.57
CA MET A 464 -0.26 -6.68 -13.11
C MET A 464 -0.78 -7.49 -14.31
N THR A 465 -0.16 -7.36 -15.47
CA THR A 465 -0.56 -8.06 -16.70
C THR A 465 0.65 -8.66 -17.41
N GLY A 466 0.42 -9.47 -18.45
CA GLY A 466 1.49 -10.00 -19.29
C GLY A 466 0.97 -10.84 -20.46
N ASP A 467 1.85 -11.05 -21.43
CA ASP A 467 1.65 -12.08 -22.47
C ASP A 467 2.15 -13.45 -21.97
N GLY A 468 2.35 -14.39 -22.89
CA GLY A 468 2.87 -15.73 -22.53
C GLY A 468 4.33 -15.72 -22.04
N THR A 469 5.09 -14.63 -22.27
CA THR A 469 6.54 -14.55 -22.02
C THR A 469 6.89 -13.43 -21.05
N HIS A 470 6.27 -12.26 -21.17
CA HIS A 470 6.66 -11.01 -20.54
C HIS A 470 5.61 -10.49 -19.58
N MET A 471 6.01 -9.60 -18.67
CA MET A 471 5.13 -8.95 -17.69
C MET A 471 5.14 -7.43 -17.85
N TRP A 472 4.06 -6.77 -17.46
CA TRP A 472 3.88 -5.32 -17.35
C TRP A 472 3.05 -4.98 -16.11
N PRO A 473 3.33 -3.82 -15.45
CA PRO A 473 4.48 -2.93 -15.61
C PRO A 473 5.77 -3.51 -15.02
N TYR A 474 6.87 -2.78 -15.17
CA TYR A 474 8.20 -3.06 -14.59
C TYR A 474 8.89 -4.34 -15.05
N GLY A 475 8.49 -4.92 -16.19
CA GLY A 475 9.11 -6.12 -16.78
C GLY A 475 10.48 -5.89 -17.40
N ILE A 476 10.80 -4.64 -17.76
CA ILE A 476 12.03 -4.25 -18.46
C ILE A 476 12.21 -5.09 -19.74
N ASN A 477 11.12 -5.20 -20.53
CA ASN A 477 11.03 -6.15 -21.66
C ASN A 477 11.84 -5.74 -22.89
N GLY A 478 12.46 -4.57 -22.88
CA GLY A 478 13.31 -4.08 -23.94
C GLY A 478 14.36 -3.13 -23.39
N ALA A 479 15.51 -3.05 -24.08
CA ALA A 479 16.60 -2.17 -23.67
C ALA A 479 16.20 -0.68 -23.58
N ASN A 480 15.15 -0.28 -24.29
CA ASN A 480 14.58 1.07 -24.23
C ASN A 480 13.75 1.33 -22.97
N GLU A 481 13.30 0.31 -22.28
CA GLU A 481 12.62 0.41 -20.98
C GLU A 481 13.62 0.56 -19.83
N ASP A 482 14.85 0.11 -20.02
CA ASP A 482 15.94 0.27 -19.06
C ASP A 482 16.55 1.68 -19.16
N ASN A 483 16.23 2.52 -18.20
CA ASN A 483 16.68 3.90 -18.08
C ASN A 483 17.78 4.08 -17.03
N ASP A 484 18.38 2.99 -16.52
CA ASP A 484 19.36 2.94 -15.43
C ASP A 484 18.84 3.57 -14.10
N ASP A 485 17.51 3.71 -13.93
CA ASP A 485 16.93 4.20 -12.68
C ASP A 485 16.90 3.06 -11.64
N PRO A 486 17.60 3.18 -10.50
CA PRO A 486 17.52 2.21 -9.42
C PRO A 486 16.09 1.91 -8.95
N MET A 487 15.17 2.89 -9.00
CA MET A 487 13.78 2.67 -8.61
C MET A 487 13.07 1.70 -9.56
N LEU A 488 13.42 1.70 -10.85
CA LEU A 488 12.92 0.70 -11.80
C LEU A 488 13.36 -0.70 -11.41
N TYR A 489 14.64 -0.88 -11.06
CA TYR A 489 15.20 -2.16 -10.64
C TYR A 489 14.62 -2.66 -9.33
N MET A 490 14.46 -1.76 -8.35
CA MET A 490 13.78 -2.06 -7.09
C MET A 490 12.32 -2.46 -7.31
N SER A 491 11.59 -1.74 -8.17
CA SER A 491 10.20 -2.07 -8.52
C SER A 491 10.09 -3.43 -9.17
N ASN A 492 10.99 -3.77 -10.09
CA ASN A 492 11.05 -5.10 -10.72
C ASN A 492 11.24 -6.21 -9.68
N ALA A 493 12.22 -6.06 -8.77
CA ALA A 493 12.47 -7.05 -7.71
C ALA A 493 11.28 -7.20 -6.74
N LEU A 494 10.63 -6.10 -6.35
CA LEU A 494 9.42 -6.12 -5.51
C LEU A 494 8.25 -6.86 -6.19
N ILE A 495 8.11 -6.72 -7.50
CA ILE A 495 7.10 -7.46 -8.27
C ILE A 495 7.44 -8.95 -8.30
N TYR A 496 8.70 -9.35 -8.49
CA TYR A 496 9.10 -10.74 -8.44
C TYR A 496 8.79 -11.38 -7.08
N GLN A 497 9.08 -10.67 -6.00
CA GLN A 497 8.68 -11.13 -4.66
C GLN A 497 7.16 -11.31 -4.57
N ALA A 498 6.40 -10.35 -5.04
CA ALA A 498 4.94 -10.39 -4.96
C ALA A 498 4.33 -11.51 -5.82
N LEU A 499 4.87 -11.77 -7.00
CA LEU A 499 4.47 -12.90 -7.84
C LEU A 499 4.71 -14.24 -7.13
N GLY A 500 5.83 -14.36 -6.42
CA GLY A 500 6.14 -15.56 -5.61
C GLY A 500 5.18 -15.72 -4.44
N GLU A 501 4.85 -14.62 -3.74
CA GLU A 501 3.86 -14.60 -2.67
C GLU A 501 2.46 -15.00 -3.15
N ASP A 502 2.12 -14.73 -4.40
CA ASP A 502 0.88 -15.14 -5.06
C ASP A 502 0.91 -16.58 -5.61
N GLY A 503 2.06 -17.24 -5.63
CA GLY A 503 2.20 -18.64 -6.04
C GLY A 503 2.94 -18.89 -7.35
N LEU A 504 3.66 -17.93 -7.92
CA LEU A 504 4.63 -18.23 -8.98
C LEU A 504 5.84 -18.90 -8.33
N PRO A 505 6.08 -20.20 -8.53
CA PRO A 505 7.10 -20.92 -7.79
C PRO A 505 8.50 -20.66 -8.38
N PRO A 506 9.42 -20.06 -7.64
CA PRO A 506 10.82 -19.99 -8.04
C PRO A 506 11.50 -21.32 -7.75
N THR A 507 12.63 -21.57 -8.41
CA THR A 507 13.54 -22.61 -7.99
C THR A 507 14.09 -22.28 -6.59
N GLY A 508 13.90 -23.18 -5.63
CA GLY A 508 14.30 -22.95 -4.24
C GLY A 508 13.24 -22.35 -3.31
N GLY A 509 12.19 -21.80 -3.86
CA GLY A 509 11.04 -21.28 -3.10
C GLY A 509 11.14 -19.82 -2.66
N PHE A 510 9.98 -19.26 -2.31
CA PHE A 510 9.84 -17.96 -1.64
C PHE A 510 9.35 -18.17 -0.22
N ALA A 511 9.71 -17.25 0.65
CA ALA A 511 9.11 -17.20 1.97
C ALA A 511 7.70 -16.61 1.92
N THR A 512 6.81 -17.13 2.76
CA THR A 512 5.44 -16.62 2.90
C THR A 512 5.44 -15.29 3.64
N PRO A 513 4.70 -14.27 3.16
CA PRO A 513 4.63 -12.99 3.85
C PRO A 513 3.78 -13.05 5.12
N ALA A 514 4.15 -12.24 6.11
CA ALA A 514 3.44 -12.13 7.39
C ALA A 514 2.34 -11.05 7.41
N TYR A 515 1.92 -10.54 6.27
CA TYR A 515 0.96 -9.42 6.21
C TYR A 515 -0.47 -9.79 6.62
N THR A 516 -0.78 -11.08 6.76
CA THR A 516 -2.14 -11.56 7.05
C THR A 516 -2.35 -11.87 8.52
N PHE A 517 -1.35 -12.39 9.21
CA PHE A 517 -1.45 -12.83 10.60
C PHE A 517 -0.46 -12.07 11.48
N GLU A 518 -0.91 -11.76 12.70
CA GLU A 518 -0.06 -11.16 13.72
C GLU A 518 1.00 -12.16 14.21
N GLN A 519 2.11 -11.63 14.68
CA GLN A 519 3.17 -12.43 15.28
C GLN A 519 2.87 -12.86 16.72
N GLU A 520 1.92 -12.17 17.34
CA GLU A 520 1.58 -12.36 18.74
C GLU A 520 0.65 -13.56 18.90
N ASP A 521 0.96 -14.39 19.86
CA ASP A 521 0.28 -15.63 20.20
C ASP A 521 -0.98 -15.38 21.08
N THR A 522 -1.73 -14.31 20.76
CA THR A 522 -2.87 -13.87 21.58
C THR A 522 -4.21 -14.06 20.89
N THR A 523 -4.24 -14.08 19.56
CA THR A 523 -5.48 -14.22 18.78
C THR A 523 -5.80 -15.70 18.55
N LYS A 524 -7.00 -16.12 18.93
CA LYS A 524 -7.52 -17.47 18.64
C LYS A 524 -8.15 -17.50 17.26
N TYR A 525 -7.72 -18.41 16.43
CA TYR A 525 -8.31 -18.73 15.13
C TYR A 525 -9.04 -20.06 15.18
N TYR A 526 -10.17 -20.13 14.50
CA TYR A 526 -10.98 -21.33 14.31
C TYR A 526 -10.91 -21.70 12.83
N ILE A 527 -10.53 -22.94 12.54
CA ILE A 527 -10.11 -23.33 11.19
C ILE A 527 -11.14 -24.29 10.60
N LYS A 528 -11.69 -23.95 9.44
CA LYS A 528 -12.56 -24.80 8.60
C LYS A 528 -11.89 -25.14 7.28
N ASN A 529 -12.40 -26.14 6.59
CA ASN A 529 -12.01 -26.44 5.22
C ASN A 529 -13.02 -25.84 4.21
N GLU A 530 -12.55 -25.47 3.05
CA GLU A 530 -13.41 -24.93 1.98
C GLU A 530 -14.29 -25.99 1.27
N ASP A 531 -13.87 -27.25 1.34
CA ASP A 531 -14.60 -28.35 0.74
C ASP A 531 -15.90 -28.63 1.54
N ASP A 532 -17.02 -28.66 0.83
CA ASP A 532 -18.32 -29.02 1.40
C ASP A 532 -18.60 -30.54 1.31
N ARG A 533 -17.79 -31.28 0.53
CA ARG A 533 -17.85 -32.73 0.53
C ARG A 533 -17.46 -33.29 1.90
N TYR A 534 -18.08 -34.37 2.30
CA TYR A 534 -17.82 -35.02 3.59
C TYR A 534 -18.12 -34.16 4.83
N GLY A 535 -18.82 -33.04 4.69
CA GLY A 535 -19.11 -32.13 5.79
C GLY A 535 -17.92 -31.28 6.26
N LEU A 536 -16.87 -31.17 5.45
CA LEU A 536 -15.66 -30.39 5.79
C LEU A 536 -15.98 -28.93 6.07
N ARG A 537 -16.88 -28.30 5.28
CA ARG A 537 -17.27 -26.90 5.46
C ARG A 537 -18.03 -26.63 6.77
N THR A 538 -18.71 -27.64 7.34
CA THR A 538 -19.44 -27.55 8.62
C THR A 538 -18.60 -28.05 9.80
N SER A 539 -17.32 -28.42 9.56
CA SER A 539 -16.43 -29.01 10.55
C SER A 539 -15.27 -28.11 10.86
N TYR A 540 -14.86 -28.11 12.15
CA TYR A 540 -13.68 -27.39 12.59
C TYR A 540 -12.50 -28.32 12.77
N LEU A 541 -11.29 -27.80 12.55
CA LEU A 541 -10.04 -28.50 12.80
C LEU A 541 -9.80 -28.55 14.31
N VAL A 542 -9.73 -29.75 14.86
CA VAL A 542 -9.61 -29.98 16.33
C VAL A 542 -8.45 -30.93 16.65
N VAL A 543 -7.98 -30.87 17.89
CA VAL A 543 -7.09 -31.87 18.46
C VAL A 543 -7.88 -32.71 19.47
N GLU A 544 -8.16 -33.96 19.16
CA GLU A 544 -8.91 -34.87 20.02
C GLU A 544 -8.11 -36.13 20.28
N ASN A 545 -7.91 -36.48 21.54
CA ASN A 545 -7.10 -37.64 21.97
C ASN A 545 -5.69 -37.67 21.37
N GLY A 546 -5.05 -36.47 21.26
CA GLY A 546 -3.71 -36.34 20.67
C GLY A 546 -3.66 -36.54 19.15
N GLN A 547 -4.77 -36.53 18.47
CA GLN A 547 -4.88 -36.65 17.03
C GLN A 547 -5.51 -35.42 16.40
N LEU A 548 -4.99 -35.01 15.24
CA LEU A 548 -5.58 -33.98 14.42
C LEU A 548 -6.79 -34.55 13.66
N LYS A 549 -7.92 -33.89 13.78
CA LYS A 549 -9.18 -34.24 13.12
C LYS A 549 -9.90 -32.97 12.67
N TRP A 550 -10.80 -33.10 11.71
CA TRP A 550 -11.87 -32.13 11.52
C TRP A 550 -13.16 -32.76 12.08
N LYS A 551 -13.88 -32.00 12.90
CA LYS A 551 -15.07 -32.45 13.62
C LYS A 551 -16.25 -31.54 13.33
N GLN A 552 -17.39 -32.13 13.02
CA GLN A 552 -18.63 -31.39 12.83
C GLN A 552 -19.05 -30.72 14.14
N MET A 553 -19.15 -29.41 14.15
CA MET A 553 -19.49 -28.56 15.29
C MET A 553 -20.21 -27.32 14.80
N SER A 554 -21.13 -26.78 15.60
CA SER A 554 -21.61 -25.41 15.42
C SER A 554 -20.52 -24.40 15.81
N GLY A 555 -20.63 -23.16 15.35
CA GLY A 555 -19.74 -22.08 15.76
C GLY A 555 -19.79 -21.84 17.27
N LYS A 556 -20.97 -21.96 17.89
CA LYS A 556 -21.15 -21.85 19.34
C LYS A 556 -20.35 -22.91 20.09
N GLU A 557 -20.40 -24.18 19.64
CA GLU A 557 -19.62 -25.27 20.23
C GLU A 557 -18.14 -25.05 20.03
N ALA A 558 -17.70 -24.65 18.82
CA ALA A 558 -16.31 -24.40 18.52
C ALA A 558 -15.72 -23.24 19.36
N LEU A 559 -16.49 -22.16 19.56
CA LEU A 559 -16.08 -21.02 20.40
C LEU A 559 -16.00 -21.38 21.89
N ALA A 560 -16.71 -22.43 22.33
CA ALA A 560 -16.69 -22.92 23.71
C ALA A 560 -15.63 -24.01 23.95
N ASP A 561 -14.97 -24.52 22.91
CA ASP A 561 -14.01 -25.62 22.97
C ASP A 561 -12.62 -25.21 22.48
N ASP A 562 -11.69 -25.01 23.41
CA ASP A 562 -10.29 -24.66 23.09
C ASP A 562 -9.56 -25.73 22.25
N HIS A 563 -10.09 -26.95 22.13
CA HIS A 563 -9.56 -27.95 21.19
C HIS A 563 -9.80 -27.57 19.73
N ALA A 564 -10.78 -26.69 19.44
CA ALA A 564 -11.04 -26.13 18.12
C ALA A 564 -10.29 -24.79 17.86
N ALA A 565 -9.68 -24.23 18.89
CA ALA A 565 -8.98 -22.95 18.82
C ALA A 565 -7.48 -23.14 18.56
N TRP A 566 -6.93 -22.28 17.71
CA TRP A 566 -5.52 -22.32 17.28
C TRP A 566 -4.88 -20.94 17.39
N TYR A 567 -3.64 -20.90 17.84
CA TYR A 567 -2.77 -19.73 17.71
C TYR A 567 -1.91 -19.87 16.47
N VAL A 568 -1.74 -18.79 15.72
CA VAL A 568 -0.91 -18.75 14.51
C VAL A 568 0.28 -17.84 14.78
N THR A 569 1.48 -18.41 14.76
CA THR A 569 2.72 -17.68 15.00
C THR A 569 3.53 -17.61 13.71
N PHE A 570 3.99 -16.42 13.36
CA PHE A 570 4.92 -16.22 12.25
C PHE A 570 6.35 -16.28 12.74
N THR A 571 7.21 -17.01 12.02
CA THR A 571 8.65 -17.12 12.28
C THR A 571 9.42 -16.26 11.29
N PRO A 572 9.89 -15.05 11.66
CA PRO A 572 10.44 -14.08 10.71
C PRO A 572 11.76 -14.53 10.08
N ASP A 573 12.56 -15.36 10.75
CA ASP A 573 13.85 -15.82 10.24
C ASP A 573 13.75 -16.60 8.91
N ASN A 574 12.66 -17.32 8.72
CA ASN A 574 12.42 -18.11 7.52
C ASN A 574 11.06 -17.85 6.88
N SER A 575 10.27 -16.91 7.42
CA SER A 575 8.92 -16.53 6.95
C SER A 575 7.94 -17.69 6.87
N TYR A 576 7.97 -18.59 7.86
CA TYR A 576 7.02 -19.68 8.00
C TYR A 576 5.98 -19.37 9.07
N TYR A 577 4.92 -20.15 9.04
CA TYR A 577 3.88 -20.12 10.07
C TYR A 577 3.85 -21.43 10.84
N GLN A 578 3.61 -21.31 12.14
CA GLN A 578 3.41 -22.42 13.06
C GLN A 578 2.03 -22.29 13.71
N LEU A 579 1.29 -23.37 13.81
CA LEU A 579 -0.04 -23.40 14.37
C LEU A 579 -0.01 -24.22 15.66
N ARG A 580 -0.41 -23.62 16.79
CA ARG A 580 -0.44 -24.26 18.11
C ARG A 580 -1.89 -24.34 18.62
N ASN A 581 -2.32 -25.53 18.99
CA ASN A 581 -3.65 -25.75 19.55
C ASN A 581 -3.77 -25.15 20.96
N ALA A 582 -4.85 -24.45 21.24
CA ALA A 582 -5.03 -23.71 22.48
C ALA A 582 -5.21 -24.60 23.72
N ALA A 583 -5.93 -25.73 23.58
CA ALA A 583 -6.19 -26.67 24.70
C ALA A 583 -5.00 -27.55 25.03
N THR A 584 -4.31 -28.09 24.01
CA THR A 584 -3.30 -29.13 24.19
C THR A 584 -1.87 -28.63 24.14
N ALA A 585 -1.65 -27.40 23.70
CA ALA A 585 -0.36 -26.81 23.38
C ALA A 585 0.46 -27.58 22.29
N LEU A 586 -0.15 -28.58 21.63
CA LEU A 586 0.48 -29.29 20.53
C LEU A 586 0.45 -28.45 19.26
N TYR A 587 1.50 -28.59 18.47
CA TYR A 587 1.62 -27.92 17.17
C TYR A 587 1.12 -28.79 16.04
N LEU A 588 0.54 -28.16 15.03
CA LEU A 588 0.37 -28.77 13.72
C LEU A 588 1.74 -29.17 13.18
N ALA A 589 1.91 -30.44 12.83
CA ALA A 589 3.14 -31.01 12.31
C ALA A 589 2.93 -31.49 10.86
N HIS A 590 4.02 -31.68 10.15
CA HIS A 590 4.00 -32.20 8.80
C HIS A 590 3.29 -33.57 8.73
N GLY A 591 2.63 -33.87 7.61
CA GLY A 591 1.90 -35.10 7.41
C GLY A 591 0.49 -35.14 8.04
N GLY A 592 -0.10 -33.98 8.40
CA GLY A 592 -1.44 -33.91 8.98
C GLY A 592 -1.54 -34.50 10.39
N LYS A 593 -0.54 -34.24 11.22
CA LYS A 593 -0.42 -34.73 12.60
C LYS A 593 -0.27 -33.56 13.56
N VAL A 594 -0.33 -33.87 14.86
CA VAL A 594 0.09 -32.94 15.92
C VAL A 594 1.31 -33.49 16.66
N SER A 595 2.15 -32.60 17.16
CA SER A 595 3.41 -32.92 17.85
C SER A 595 3.75 -31.85 18.89
N ALA A 596 4.61 -32.16 19.85
CA ALA A 596 5.22 -31.16 20.73
C ALA A 596 6.22 -30.25 19.98
N GLN A 597 6.72 -30.71 18.84
CA GLN A 597 7.57 -29.91 17.94
C GLN A 597 6.72 -29.29 16.84
N ALA A 598 6.90 -27.99 16.58
CA ALA A 598 6.19 -27.28 15.54
C ALA A 598 6.56 -27.77 14.14
N GLY A 599 5.58 -27.86 13.25
CA GLY A 599 5.79 -27.93 11.82
C GLY A 599 5.76 -26.53 11.22
N ASP A 600 6.67 -26.28 10.31
CA ASP A 600 6.70 -25.03 9.54
C ASP A 600 5.84 -25.14 8.29
N PHE A 601 5.07 -24.11 7.99
CA PHE A 601 4.22 -24.04 6.81
C PHE A 601 4.37 -22.73 6.06
N HIS A 602 4.42 -22.80 4.73
CA HIS A 602 4.05 -21.68 3.91
C HIS A 602 2.53 -21.52 3.95
N MET A 603 2.05 -20.35 4.31
CA MET A 603 0.64 -20.00 4.24
C MET A 603 0.41 -19.08 3.04
N MET A 604 -0.18 -19.63 1.99
CA MET A 604 -0.47 -18.88 0.76
C MET A 604 -1.97 -18.60 0.72
N ARG A 605 -2.33 -17.33 0.47
CA ARG A 605 -3.73 -16.93 0.40
C ARG A 605 -4.35 -17.33 -0.94
N SER A 606 -5.49 -18.02 -0.90
CA SER A 606 -6.26 -18.33 -2.10
C SER A 606 -6.80 -17.05 -2.76
N ARG A 607 -6.79 -16.99 -4.08
CA ARG A 607 -7.50 -15.95 -4.83
C ARG A 607 -9.00 -16.20 -4.96
N ILE A 608 -9.46 -17.41 -4.70
CA ILE A 608 -10.85 -17.81 -4.80
C ILE A 608 -11.54 -17.50 -3.48
N ASN A 609 -12.66 -16.80 -3.55
CA ASN A 609 -13.52 -16.58 -2.39
C ASN A 609 -14.47 -17.75 -2.23
N THR A 610 -14.59 -18.25 -1.00
CA THR A 610 -15.67 -19.13 -0.60
C THR A 610 -16.82 -18.28 -0.08
N THR A 611 -17.97 -18.41 -0.71
CA THR A 611 -19.17 -17.69 -0.32
C THR A 611 -20.14 -18.66 0.35
N VAL A 612 -20.64 -18.29 1.52
CA VAL A 612 -21.68 -18.99 2.26
C VAL A 612 -22.85 -18.07 2.56
N GLY A 613 -24.01 -18.64 2.74
CA GLY A 613 -25.24 -17.90 3.04
C GLY A 613 -26.10 -17.61 1.82
N ASN A 614 -27.29 -17.08 2.08
CA ASN A 614 -28.23 -16.64 1.06
C ASN A 614 -28.03 -15.17 0.71
N SER A 615 -28.78 -14.61 -0.21
CA SER A 615 -28.68 -13.20 -0.65
C SER A 615 -28.82 -12.17 0.49
N ALA A 616 -29.44 -12.53 1.61
CA ALA A 616 -29.64 -11.64 2.77
C ALA A 616 -28.50 -11.71 3.80
N SER A 617 -27.73 -12.80 3.81
CA SER A 617 -26.69 -13.07 4.82
C SER A 617 -25.39 -13.62 4.22
N LYS A 618 -25.05 -13.18 3.04
CA LYS A 618 -23.88 -13.65 2.31
C LYS A 618 -22.57 -13.24 3.01
N VAL A 619 -21.71 -14.20 3.28
CA VAL A 619 -20.35 -13.98 3.78
C VAL A 619 -19.36 -14.61 2.79
N SER A 620 -18.42 -13.80 2.32
CA SER A 620 -17.32 -14.26 1.48
C SER A 620 -16.02 -14.27 2.29
N VAL A 621 -15.37 -15.41 2.31
CA VAL A 621 -14.08 -15.61 3.00
C VAL A 621 -13.07 -16.19 2.03
N ARG A 622 -11.80 -15.95 2.29
CA ARG A 622 -10.70 -16.57 1.55
C ARG A 622 -10.02 -17.61 2.39
N GLY A 623 -9.74 -18.77 1.76
CA GLY A 623 -8.94 -19.81 2.37
C GLY A 623 -7.44 -19.61 2.17
N TYR A 624 -6.68 -20.45 2.85
CA TYR A 624 -5.23 -20.53 2.77
C TYR A 624 -4.80 -21.95 2.46
N TRP A 625 -3.73 -22.08 1.69
CA TRP A 625 -2.98 -23.32 1.57
C TRP A 625 -1.90 -23.37 2.65
N LEU A 626 -1.81 -24.51 3.33
CA LEU A 626 -0.78 -24.81 4.31
C LEU A 626 0.20 -25.78 3.66
N VAL A 627 1.23 -25.23 3.05
CA VAL A 627 2.21 -25.98 2.23
C VAL A 627 3.47 -26.24 3.04
N GLN A 628 3.93 -27.50 3.06
CA GLN A 628 5.16 -27.87 3.74
C GLN A 628 6.37 -27.35 2.96
N PRO A 629 7.34 -26.68 3.62
CA PRO A 629 8.51 -26.18 2.95
C PRO A 629 9.36 -27.34 2.39
N GLN A 630 9.40 -27.47 1.08
CA GLN A 630 10.25 -28.43 0.38
C GLN A 630 10.68 -27.83 -0.96
N ASN A 631 11.91 -28.12 -1.36
CA ASN A 631 12.40 -27.80 -2.68
C ASN A 631 11.80 -28.79 -3.70
N SER A 632 10.53 -28.61 -4.03
CA SER A 632 9.74 -29.43 -4.95
C SER A 632 8.73 -28.55 -5.67
N LEU A 633 8.42 -28.87 -6.91
CA LEU A 633 7.37 -28.22 -7.69
C LEU A 633 5.96 -28.51 -7.12
N ASN A 634 5.80 -29.65 -6.45
CA ASN A 634 4.54 -30.09 -5.87
C ASN A 634 4.76 -30.52 -4.40
N PRO A 635 5.09 -29.56 -3.50
CA PRO A 635 5.31 -29.90 -2.10
C PRO A 635 4.04 -30.42 -1.45
N PRO A 636 4.14 -31.16 -0.33
CA PRO A 636 2.96 -31.60 0.39
C PRO A 636 2.14 -30.43 0.94
N CYS A 637 0.82 -30.49 0.76
CA CYS A 637 -0.13 -29.50 1.25
C CYS A 637 -1.12 -30.16 2.20
N LEU A 638 -1.48 -29.49 3.29
CA LEU A 638 -2.47 -29.99 4.25
C LEU A 638 -3.82 -30.16 3.54
N THR A 639 -4.44 -31.33 3.68
CA THR A 639 -5.62 -31.75 2.92
C THR A 639 -6.66 -32.37 3.83
N GLY A 640 -7.89 -31.90 3.75
CA GLY A 640 -9.05 -32.54 4.40
C GLY A 640 -9.45 -33.81 3.64
N ALA A 641 -9.78 -34.87 4.38
CA ALA A 641 -10.19 -36.16 3.83
C ALA A 641 -11.46 -36.67 4.53
N ALA A 642 -12.08 -37.68 3.96
CA ALA A 642 -13.27 -38.34 4.50
C ALA A 642 -13.04 -38.87 5.94
N ASN A 643 -14.12 -39.07 6.68
CA ASN A 643 -14.12 -39.68 8.02
C ASN A 643 -13.36 -38.88 9.09
N GLY A 644 -13.34 -37.57 8.99
CA GLY A 644 -12.68 -36.67 9.95
C GLY A 644 -11.17 -36.72 9.91
N LYS A 645 -10.57 -37.26 8.88
CA LYS A 645 -9.10 -37.33 8.75
C LYS A 645 -8.53 -36.06 8.13
N VAL A 646 -7.35 -35.69 8.61
CA VAL A 646 -6.48 -34.70 7.98
C VAL A 646 -5.24 -35.41 7.46
N THR A 647 -4.83 -35.10 6.27
CA THR A 647 -3.71 -35.72 5.58
C THR A 647 -2.92 -34.68 4.78
N THR A 648 -2.00 -35.13 3.96
CA THR A 648 -1.32 -34.28 2.97
C THR A 648 -1.42 -34.88 1.59
N SER A 649 -1.53 -34.04 0.58
CA SER A 649 -1.42 -34.41 -0.84
C SER A 649 -0.52 -33.40 -1.55
N SER A 650 -0.09 -33.71 -2.76
CA SER A 650 0.69 -32.79 -3.58
C SER A 650 -0.07 -31.47 -3.75
N PHE A 651 0.60 -30.37 -3.53
CA PHE A 651 0.04 -29.01 -3.67
C PHE A 651 -0.46 -28.80 -5.10
N ASP A 652 -1.68 -28.31 -5.23
CA ASP A 652 -2.34 -28.10 -6.52
C ASP A 652 -2.95 -26.70 -6.59
N LEU A 653 -2.14 -25.76 -7.04
CA LEU A 653 -2.59 -24.39 -7.29
C LEU A 653 -3.50 -24.30 -8.52
N ALA A 654 -3.29 -25.15 -9.52
CA ALA A 654 -3.96 -25.06 -10.82
C ALA A 654 -5.40 -25.58 -10.82
N ASN A 655 -5.64 -26.74 -10.20
CA ASN A 655 -6.96 -27.40 -10.22
C ASN A 655 -7.87 -26.96 -9.07
N GLY A 656 -7.38 -26.12 -8.17
CA GLY A 656 -8.20 -25.51 -7.14
C GLY A 656 -8.83 -26.51 -6.17
N ALA A 657 -8.08 -27.55 -5.75
CA ALA A 657 -8.55 -28.53 -4.79
C ALA A 657 -9.07 -27.87 -3.52
N THR A 658 -10.40 -27.78 -3.37
CA THR A 658 -11.08 -27.17 -2.21
C THR A 658 -10.67 -27.82 -0.90
N ALA A 659 -10.38 -29.13 -0.90
CA ALA A 659 -9.91 -29.87 0.26
C ALA A 659 -8.52 -29.44 0.78
N GLN A 660 -7.75 -28.70 -0.02
CA GLN A 660 -6.45 -28.14 0.39
C GLN A 660 -6.53 -26.72 0.95
N ARG A 661 -7.69 -26.05 0.87
CA ARG A 661 -7.86 -24.67 1.32
C ARG A 661 -8.55 -24.61 2.67
N TRP A 662 -7.95 -23.87 3.59
CA TRP A 662 -8.36 -23.74 4.98
C TRP A 662 -8.76 -22.31 5.30
N ILE A 663 -9.92 -22.13 5.90
CA ILE A 663 -10.48 -20.83 6.28
C ILE A 663 -10.11 -20.58 7.74
N PHE A 664 -9.46 -19.45 8.00
CA PHE A 664 -9.08 -19.01 9.35
C PHE A 664 -10.03 -17.89 9.78
N MET A 665 -10.67 -18.05 10.90
CA MET A 665 -11.66 -17.10 11.40
C MET A 665 -11.40 -16.76 12.87
N GLU A 666 -11.50 -15.49 13.20
CA GLU A 666 -11.62 -15.02 14.58
C GLU A 666 -13.03 -15.28 15.11
N ALA A 667 -13.24 -15.13 16.45
CA ALA A 667 -14.50 -15.46 17.08
C ALA A 667 -15.74 -14.77 16.46
N ASP A 668 -15.62 -13.50 16.08
CA ASP A 668 -16.72 -12.78 15.46
C ASP A 668 -16.96 -13.19 13.99
N GLU A 669 -15.92 -13.62 13.30
CA GLU A 669 -16.05 -14.19 11.96
C GLU A 669 -16.69 -15.56 11.98
N VAL A 670 -16.40 -16.40 13.01
CA VAL A 670 -17.08 -17.69 13.23
C VAL A 670 -18.58 -17.48 13.36
N LYS A 671 -19.01 -16.51 14.17
CA LYS A 671 -20.43 -16.20 14.33
C LYS A 671 -21.07 -15.83 12.99
N ARG A 672 -20.46 -14.89 12.26
CA ARG A 672 -20.96 -14.43 10.96
C ARG A 672 -20.98 -15.54 9.91
N PHE A 673 -19.91 -16.34 9.84
CA PHE A 673 -19.78 -17.44 8.88
C PHE A 673 -20.82 -18.53 9.15
N ASP A 674 -20.95 -18.98 10.37
CA ASP A 674 -21.89 -20.03 10.73
C ASP A 674 -23.36 -19.55 10.62
N GLN A 675 -23.65 -18.28 10.96
CA GLN A 675 -24.95 -17.66 10.69
C GLN A 675 -25.28 -17.71 9.19
N ALA A 676 -24.33 -17.33 8.35
CA ALA A 676 -24.48 -17.36 6.90
C ALA A 676 -24.61 -18.81 6.37
N ALA A 677 -23.75 -19.73 6.83
CA ALA A 677 -23.76 -21.13 6.39
C ALA A 677 -25.02 -21.88 6.85
N ASN A 678 -25.53 -21.58 8.06
CA ASN A 678 -26.73 -22.17 8.63
C ASN A 678 -28.00 -21.37 8.33
N SER A 679 -27.94 -20.38 7.44
CA SER A 679 -29.05 -19.46 7.13
C SER A 679 -30.32 -20.17 6.63
N SER A 680 -30.25 -21.46 6.30
CA SER A 680 -31.40 -22.29 5.99
C SER A 680 -32.09 -22.93 7.22
N PHE A 681 -31.48 -22.84 8.42
CA PHE A 681 -32.07 -23.56 9.58
C PHE A 681 -32.06 -22.78 10.93
N MET A 682 -30.96 -22.28 11.41
CA MET A 682 -30.86 -21.65 12.75
C MET A 682 -30.35 -20.22 12.72
N GLY A 683 -29.48 -19.88 11.74
CA GLY A 683 -28.86 -18.57 11.60
C GLY A 683 -29.83 -17.47 11.14
N GLU A 684 -31.06 -17.81 10.78
CA GLU A 684 -32.03 -16.79 10.38
C GLU A 684 -32.44 -15.90 11.58
N LEU A 685 -32.63 -16.47 12.76
CA LEU A 685 -32.90 -15.68 13.97
C LEU A 685 -31.67 -14.86 14.39
N ASP A 686 -30.46 -15.43 14.35
CA ASP A 686 -29.22 -14.71 14.66
C ASP A 686 -29.02 -13.52 13.74
N ILE A 687 -29.37 -13.64 12.46
CA ILE A 687 -29.35 -12.55 11.49
C ILE A 687 -30.29 -11.42 11.92
N TRP A 688 -31.48 -11.75 12.35
CA TRP A 688 -32.46 -10.75 12.78
C TRP A 688 -32.06 -10.09 14.09
N VAL A 689 -31.52 -10.85 15.05
CA VAL A 689 -30.88 -10.30 16.25
C VAL A 689 -29.78 -9.30 15.88
N ALA A 690 -28.85 -9.69 15.03
CA ALA A 690 -27.76 -8.82 14.61
C ALA A 690 -28.25 -7.55 13.89
N ARG A 691 -29.31 -7.65 13.07
CA ARG A 691 -29.95 -6.50 12.43
C ARG A 691 -30.56 -5.54 13.45
N ILE A 692 -31.32 -6.07 14.39
CA ILE A 692 -31.94 -5.27 15.46
C ILE A 692 -30.85 -4.58 16.29
N ASP A 693 -29.85 -5.33 16.76
CA ASP A 693 -28.77 -4.78 17.57
C ASP A 693 -27.96 -3.71 16.77
N SER A 694 -27.77 -3.91 15.48
CA SER A 694 -27.13 -2.91 14.60
C SER A 694 -27.94 -1.64 14.43
N MET A 695 -29.29 -1.76 14.36
CA MET A 695 -30.17 -0.59 14.28
C MET A 695 -30.13 0.22 15.57
N LEU A 696 -30.23 -0.45 16.71
CA LEU A 696 -30.14 0.17 18.04
C LEU A 696 -28.79 0.85 18.29
N ALA A 697 -27.72 0.37 17.65
CA ALA A 697 -26.38 0.96 17.73
C ALA A 697 -26.18 2.21 16.86
N ILE A 698 -27.08 2.52 15.94
CA ILE A 698 -27.05 3.77 15.16
C ILE A 698 -27.48 4.93 16.07
N PRO A 699 -26.70 6.02 16.20
CA PRO A 699 -27.15 7.18 16.94
C PRO A 699 -28.40 7.81 16.31
N HIS A 700 -29.50 7.87 17.07
CA HIS A 700 -30.78 8.37 16.60
C HIS A 700 -31.58 9.02 17.74
N THR A 701 -32.63 9.75 17.40
CA THR A 701 -33.64 10.26 18.31
C THR A 701 -34.86 9.37 18.24
N GLU A 702 -35.51 9.12 19.39
CA GLU A 702 -36.83 8.52 19.44
C GLU A 702 -37.90 9.60 19.31
N GLU A 703 -38.78 9.47 18.32
CA GLU A 703 -39.96 10.31 18.18
C GLU A 703 -41.08 9.89 19.18
N VAL A 704 -41.03 8.64 19.62
CA VAL A 704 -41.92 8.04 20.59
C VAL A 704 -41.08 7.36 21.66
N GLU A 705 -41.22 7.82 22.90
CA GLU A 705 -40.49 7.28 24.05
C GLU A 705 -40.72 5.77 24.22
N GLY A 706 -39.65 5.02 24.44
CA GLY A 706 -39.68 3.58 24.66
C GLY A 706 -39.62 2.73 23.39
N THR A 707 -39.46 3.36 22.23
CA THR A 707 -39.30 2.66 20.94
C THR A 707 -38.05 1.74 20.92
N ASP A 708 -36.91 2.22 21.42
CA ASP A 708 -35.69 1.45 21.57
C ASP A 708 -35.85 0.25 22.50
N ALA A 709 -36.47 0.48 23.65
CA ALA A 709 -36.70 -0.57 24.62
C ALA A 709 -37.64 -1.67 24.08
N ALA A 710 -38.64 -1.30 23.30
CA ALA A 710 -39.55 -2.26 22.66
C ALA A 710 -38.80 -3.13 21.62
N LEU A 711 -37.93 -2.54 20.79
CA LEU A 711 -37.12 -3.27 19.80
C LEU A 711 -36.07 -4.13 20.47
N ALA A 712 -35.39 -3.64 21.51
CA ALA A 712 -34.42 -4.39 22.30
C ALA A 712 -35.04 -5.63 22.96
N ALA A 713 -36.27 -5.50 23.50
CA ALA A 713 -36.99 -6.64 24.06
C ALA A 713 -37.27 -7.76 23.04
N ILE A 714 -37.49 -7.40 21.77
CA ILE A 714 -37.61 -8.40 20.70
C ILE A 714 -36.28 -9.08 20.45
N SER A 715 -35.17 -8.32 20.38
CA SER A 715 -33.83 -8.91 20.25
C SER A 715 -33.53 -9.92 21.37
N ASP A 716 -33.84 -9.55 22.63
CA ASP A 716 -33.61 -10.41 23.77
C ASP A 716 -34.53 -11.65 23.73
N SER A 717 -35.79 -11.50 23.30
CA SER A 717 -36.70 -12.63 23.09
C SER A 717 -36.17 -13.60 22.02
N LEU A 718 -35.64 -13.08 20.90
CA LEU A 718 -35.03 -13.90 19.85
C LEU A 718 -33.78 -14.63 20.35
N LYS A 719 -32.90 -13.96 21.11
CA LYS A 719 -31.73 -14.57 21.76
C LYS A 719 -32.14 -15.73 22.70
N GLN A 720 -33.21 -15.55 23.44
CA GLN A 720 -33.75 -16.62 24.27
C GLN A 720 -34.23 -17.80 23.43
N GLN A 721 -35.01 -17.54 22.38
CA GLN A 721 -35.51 -18.58 21.48
C GLN A 721 -34.35 -19.34 20.76
N ILE A 722 -33.31 -18.65 20.35
CA ILE A 722 -32.08 -19.29 19.77
C ILE A 722 -31.52 -20.29 20.78
N SER A 723 -31.50 -19.94 22.09
CA SER A 723 -30.95 -20.82 23.12
C SER A 723 -31.85 -22.06 23.36
N GLU A 724 -33.13 -21.99 23.04
CA GLU A 724 -34.14 -23.05 23.21
C GLU A 724 -34.18 -24.00 21.98
N SER A 725 -33.43 -23.71 20.91
CA SER A 725 -33.39 -24.50 19.67
C SER A 725 -34.76 -24.73 19.02
N PRO A 726 -35.43 -23.69 18.53
CA PRO A 726 -36.81 -23.75 18.07
C PRO A 726 -36.96 -24.58 16.79
N SER A 727 -38.17 -25.07 16.53
CA SER A 727 -38.51 -25.77 15.28
C SER A 727 -38.47 -24.83 14.09
N ALA A 728 -38.26 -25.35 12.88
CA ALA A 728 -38.27 -24.57 11.65
C ALA A 728 -39.53 -23.70 11.45
N THR A 729 -40.70 -24.21 11.89
CA THR A 729 -41.97 -23.47 11.86
C THR A 729 -41.96 -22.32 12.86
N ALA A 730 -41.40 -22.53 14.03
CA ALA A 730 -41.27 -21.47 15.07
C ALA A 730 -40.28 -20.40 14.59
N ILE A 731 -39.17 -20.80 13.95
CA ILE A 731 -38.19 -19.87 13.38
C ILE A 731 -38.88 -18.91 12.38
N ALA A 732 -39.66 -19.44 11.46
CA ALA A 732 -40.38 -18.61 10.49
C ALA A 732 -41.31 -17.60 11.18
N THR A 733 -41.98 -18.01 12.28
CA THR A 733 -42.85 -17.11 13.07
C THR A 733 -42.02 -16.00 13.74
N TYR A 734 -40.89 -16.32 14.33
CA TYR A 734 -40.04 -15.33 15.01
C TYR A 734 -39.37 -14.38 14.01
N VAL A 735 -39.05 -14.84 12.82
CA VAL A 735 -38.57 -13.99 11.72
C VAL A 735 -39.63 -12.93 11.35
N GLU A 736 -40.88 -13.33 11.22
CA GLU A 736 -41.96 -12.36 10.96
C GLU A 736 -42.16 -11.38 12.14
N ILE A 737 -42.06 -11.84 13.39
CA ILE A 737 -42.08 -10.96 14.56
C ILE A 737 -40.93 -9.93 14.51
N ALA A 738 -39.70 -10.37 14.15
CA ALA A 738 -38.57 -9.47 14.01
C ALA A 738 -38.77 -8.42 12.90
N LYS A 739 -39.31 -8.85 11.75
CA LYS A 739 -39.64 -7.95 10.63
C LYS A 739 -40.70 -6.92 11.05
N GLU A 740 -41.79 -7.38 11.69
CA GLU A 740 -42.84 -6.49 12.15
C GLU A 740 -42.33 -5.50 13.21
N ALA A 741 -41.46 -5.93 14.12
CA ALA A 741 -40.86 -5.08 15.15
C ALA A 741 -39.99 -3.97 14.52
N ILE A 742 -39.17 -4.31 13.56
CA ILE A 742 -38.37 -3.30 12.83
C ILE A 742 -39.28 -2.34 12.06
N MET A 743 -40.32 -2.84 11.41
CA MET A 743 -41.28 -2.01 10.69
C MET A 743 -42.08 -1.09 11.63
N ALA A 744 -42.27 -1.49 12.87
CA ALA A 744 -42.89 -0.64 13.91
C ALA A 744 -41.89 0.36 14.51
N PHE A 745 -40.60 0.03 14.56
CA PHE A 745 -39.51 0.88 15.06
C PHE A 745 -39.23 2.05 14.12
N LEU A 746 -39.00 1.78 12.83
CA LEU A 746 -38.53 2.76 11.85
C LEU A 746 -39.35 4.08 11.82
N PRO A 747 -40.70 4.11 11.82
CA PRO A 747 -41.45 5.36 11.71
C PRO A 747 -41.36 6.27 12.96
N ASN A 748 -40.75 5.78 14.04
CA ASN A 748 -40.66 6.45 15.34
C ASN A 748 -39.22 6.84 15.72
N VAL A 749 -38.29 6.73 14.80
CA VAL A 749 -36.87 7.07 15.03
C VAL A 749 -36.29 7.86 13.88
N THR A 750 -35.35 8.75 14.20
CA THR A 750 -34.60 9.52 13.19
C THR A 750 -33.12 9.49 13.50
N PRO A 751 -32.26 9.04 12.56
CA PRO A 751 -30.81 9.09 12.73
C PRO A 751 -30.32 10.51 13.02
N THR A 752 -29.38 10.68 13.94
CA THR A 752 -28.78 11.99 14.23
C THR A 752 -27.60 12.33 13.31
N ASN A 753 -27.13 11.38 12.53
CA ASN A 753 -25.99 11.57 11.61
C ASN A 753 -26.41 11.12 10.20
N ILE A 754 -26.39 12.03 9.25
CA ILE A 754 -26.70 11.80 7.84
C ILE A 754 -25.85 10.69 7.21
N ASN A 755 -24.61 10.52 7.67
CA ASN A 755 -23.68 9.50 7.17
C ASN A 755 -23.86 8.13 7.82
N ARG A 756 -24.78 8.00 8.77
CA ARG A 756 -25.13 6.75 9.46
C ARG A 756 -26.64 6.50 9.48
N PRO A 757 -27.28 6.39 8.29
CA PRO A 757 -28.70 6.03 8.20
C PRO A 757 -28.93 4.56 8.62
N PHE A 758 -30.19 4.18 8.79
CA PHE A 758 -30.55 2.78 8.93
C PHE A 758 -30.45 2.09 7.58
N ASP A 759 -29.59 1.07 7.50
CA ASP A 759 -29.46 0.21 6.32
C ASP A 759 -30.60 -0.83 6.34
N ILE A 760 -31.53 -0.68 5.43
CA ILE A 760 -32.68 -1.57 5.22
C ILE A 760 -32.59 -2.30 3.87
N THR A 761 -31.40 -2.42 3.30
CA THR A 761 -31.14 -3.10 2.03
C THR A 761 -31.66 -4.54 2.01
N TYR A 762 -31.67 -5.22 3.14
CA TYR A 762 -32.22 -6.57 3.29
C TYR A 762 -33.72 -6.70 2.93
N MET A 763 -34.45 -5.60 2.82
CA MET A 763 -35.83 -5.59 2.35
C MET A 763 -35.96 -5.81 0.84
N ILE A 764 -34.88 -5.56 0.10
CA ILE A 764 -34.79 -5.84 -1.33
C ILE A 764 -34.31 -7.26 -1.50
N THR A 765 -35.11 -8.11 -2.12
CA THR A 765 -34.72 -9.47 -2.49
C THR A 765 -33.64 -9.41 -3.56
N ASN A 766 -32.53 -10.14 -3.37
CA ASN A 766 -31.40 -10.16 -4.30
C ASN A 766 -30.87 -8.75 -4.64
N ALA A 767 -30.65 -7.95 -3.61
CA ALA A 767 -30.17 -6.56 -3.75
C ALA A 767 -28.76 -6.47 -4.38
N ALA A 768 -27.90 -7.45 -4.10
CA ALA A 768 -26.54 -7.54 -4.60
C ALA A 768 -26.43 -8.17 -6.00
N ILE A 769 -27.54 -8.49 -6.64
CA ILE A 769 -27.60 -9.08 -7.99
C ILE A 769 -26.69 -10.31 -8.13
N ASP A 770 -26.86 -11.29 -7.24
CA ASP A 770 -26.10 -12.56 -7.30
C ASP A 770 -26.59 -13.50 -8.39
N ASP A 771 -27.81 -13.27 -8.87
CA ASP A 771 -28.44 -13.93 -10.01
C ASP A 771 -29.54 -13.00 -10.60
N ASN A 772 -30.39 -13.49 -11.47
CA ASN A 772 -31.51 -12.73 -12.05
C ASN A 772 -32.86 -13.05 -11.43
N SER A 773 -32.90 -13.57 -10.19
CA SER A 773 -34.14 -13.88 -9.46
C SER A 773 -34.65 -12.74 -8.60
N GLY A 774 -35.91 -12.80 -8.19
CA GLY A 774 -36.53 -11.89 -7.20
C GLY A 774 -36.98 -10.52 -7.76
N TRP A 775 -36.80 -10.25 -9.03
CA TRP A 775 -37.18 -9.00 -9.70
C TRP A 775 -38.25 -9.23 -10.78
N SER A 776 -38.89 -8.16 -11.23
CA SER A 776 -39.99 -8.21 -12.20
C SER A 776 -39.60 -8.79 -13.56
N GLU A 777 -38.33 -8.67 -13.96
CA GLU A 777 -37.80 -9.10 -15.24
C GLU A 777 -36.53 -9.94 -15.04
N LYS A 778 -36.11 -10.65 -16.10
CA LYS A 778 -34.89 -11.49 -16.09
C LYS A 778 -33.93 -11.10 -17.22
N PRO A 779 -33.22 -9.95 -17.09
CA PRO A 779 -32.23 -9.55 -18.10
C PRO A 779 -31.01 -10.48 -18.14
N THR A 780 -30.10 -10.22 -19.07
CA THR A 780 -28.85 -10.97 -19.17
C THR A 780 -28.03 -10.78 -17.90
N PHE A 781 -27.63 -11.89 -17.28
CA PHE A 781 -26.80 -11.91 -16.07
C PHE A 781 -25.42 -12.49 -16.40
N ASN A 782 -24.35 -11.75 -16.06
CA ASN A 782 -22.99 -12.24 -16.12
C ASN A 782 -22.07 -11.36 -15.24
N TYR A 783 -20.99 -11.92 -14.71
CA TYR A 783 -20.03 -11.22 -13.85
C TYR A 783 -20.66 -10.44 -12.69
N SER A 784 -21.70 -11.03 -12.08
CA SER A 784 -22.51 -10.38 -11.01
C SER A 784 -23.13 -9.04 -11.41
N CYS A 785 -23.47 -8.86 -12.68
CA CYS A 785 -24.16 -7.68 -13.21
C CYS A 785 -25.35 -8.11 -14.09
N LEU A 786 -26.31 -7.22 -14.23
CA LEU A 786 -27.42 -7.35 -15.17
C LEU A 786 -27.32 -6.29 -16.26
N GLU A 787 -27.69 -6.66 -17.48
CA GLU A 787 -27.69 -5.72 -18.61
C GLU A 787 -28.95 -5.77 -19.44
N TYR A 788 -29.26 -4.61 -20.05
CA TYR A 788 -30.20 -4.44 -21.16
C TYR A 788 -29.48 -3.83 -22.35
N PHE A 789 -29.59 -4.44 -23.49
CA PHE A 789 -29.03 -3.96 -24.74
C PHE A 789 -30.13 -3.70 -25.77
N GLU A 790 -30.18 -2.48 -26.33
CA GLU A 790 -31.14 -2.03 -27.34
C GLU A 790 -32.61 -2.32 -26.99
N SER A 791 -32.98 -2.29 -25.71
CA SER A 791 -34.32 -2.62 -25.24
C SER A 791 -34.89 -1.61 -24.28
N THR A 792 -36.22 -1.51 -24.23
CA THR A 792 -36.97 -0.84 -23.18
C THR A 792 -37.26 -1.83 -22.06
N PHE A 793 -37.37 -1.39 -20.81
CA PHE A 793 -37.55 -2.23 -19.64
C PHE A 793 -38.13 -1.48 -18.45
N ASP A 794 -38.69 -2.20 -17.51
CA ASP A 794 -39.04 -1.72 -16.15
C ASP A 794 -38.70 -2.79 -15.11
N PHE A 795 -37.40 -2.86 -14.80
CA PHE A 795 -36.84 -3.77 -13.84
C PHE A 795 -37.09 -3.26 -12.42
N ASN A 796 -38.01 -3.89 -11.69
CA ASN A 796 -38.46 -3.37 -10.43
C ASN A 796 -38.79 -4.45 -9.40
N GLN A 797 -38.91 -3.99 -8.16
CA GLN A 797 -39.42 -4.75 -7.04
C GLN A 797 -40.32 -3.84 -6.19
N THR A 798 -41.43 -4.38 -5.64
CA THR A 798 -42.32 -3.66 -4.73
C THR A 798 -42.11 -4.15 -3.31
N LEU A 799 -41.73 -3.21 -2.42
CA LEU A 799 -41.63 -3.43 -0.99
C LEU A 799 -42.95 -3.10 -0.33
N PRO A 800 -43.63 -4.09 0.34
CA PRO A 800 -44.96 -3.87 0.86
C PRO A 800 -44.91 -3.14 2.21
N LYS A 801 -45.96 -2.35 2.47
CA LYS A 801 -46.29 -1.74 3.78
C LYS A 801 -45.12 -0.96 4.42
N MET A 802 -44.36 -0.24 3.61
CA MET A 802 -43.20 0.54 4.08
C MET A 802 -43.69 1.71 4.98
N PRO A 803 -42.95 2.04 6.07
CA PRO A 803 -43.30 3.12 6.98
C PRO A 803 -43.17 4.52 6.34
N LYS A 804 -43.76 5.54 6.98
CA LYS A 804 -43.48 6.95 6.63
C LYS A 804 -42.00 7.26 6.90
N GLY A 805 -41.43 8.20 6.18
CA GLY A 805 -40.06 8.66 6.38
C GLY A 805 -39.29 8.95 5.07
N VAL A 806 -38.04 9.29 5.20
CA VAL A 806 -37.14 9.57 4.06
C VAL A 806 -36.35 8.31 3.70
N TYR A 807 -36.41 7.97 2.42
CA TYR A 807 -35.74 6.82 1.82
C TYR A 807 -34.72 7.27 0.80
N GLN A 808 -33.57 6.59 0.75
CA GLN A 808 -32.58 6.78 -0.28
C GLN A 808 -32.22 5.43 -0.92
N LEU A 809 -32.58 5.30 -2.19
CA LEU A 809 -32.12 4.21 -3.03
C LEU A 809 -30.75 4.56 -3.60
N ARG A 810 -29.79 3.63 -3.51
CA ARG A 810 -28.54 3.69 -4.24
C ARG A 810 -28.40 2.47 -5.14
N VAL A 811 -27.89 2.65 -6.33
CA VAL A 811 -27.67 1.58 -7.29
C VAL A 811 -26.46 1.91 -8.18
N GLN A 812 -25.59 0.96 -8.38
CA GLN A 812 -24.51 1.10 -9.34
C GLN A 812 -25.06 0.84 -10.74
N ALA A 813 -25.05 1.84 -11.58
CA ALA A 813 -25.63 1.75 -12.93
C ALA A 813 -25.07 2.85 -13.85
N PHE A 814 -24.92 2.51 -15.13
CA PHE A 814 -24.69 3.50 -16.17
C PHE A 814 -25.37 3.11 -17.47
N GLN A 815 -25.59 4.11 -18.33
CA GLN A 815 -26.05 3.90 -19.68
C GLN A 815 -25.04 4.40 -20.71
N ARG A 816 -24.82 3.61 -21.74
CA ARG A 816 -24.06 3.95 -22.95
C ARG A 816 -25.06 4.19 -24.09
N PRO A 817 -25.33 5.44 -24.48
CA PRO A 817 -26.25 5.77 -25.59
C PRO A 817 -25.51 5.75 -26.93
N GLY A 818 -25.38 4.59 -27.56
CA GLY A 818 -24.67 4.42 -28.84
C GLY A 818 -23.34 3.70 -28.72
N ALA A 819 -22.44 3.83 -29.68
CA ALA A 819 -21.08 3.31 -29.59
C ALA A 819 -20.27 4.12 -28.60
N SER A 820 -19.32 3.49 -27.91
CA SER A 820 -18.55 4.10 -26.81
C SER A 820 -17.83 5.40 -27.18
N ALA A 821 -17.22 5.45 -28.38
CA ALA A 821 -16.54 6.65 -28.85
C ALA A 821 -17.52 7.80 -29.13
N ASP A 822 -18.66 7.50 -29.76
CA ASP A 822 -19.69 8.48 -30.10
C ASP A 822 -20.37 9.00 -28.82
N ALA A 823 -20.70 8.11 -27.91
CA ALA A 823 -21.28 8.43 -26.61
C ALA A 823 -20.35 9.36 -25.82
N TYR A 824 -19.06 9.05 -25.76
CA TYR A 824 -18.07 9.88 -25.09
C TYR A 824 -17.93 11.26 -25.76
N ALA A 825 -17.80 11.32 -27.08
CA ALA A 825 -17.67 12.57 -27.83
C ALA A 825 -18.90 13.45 -27.64
N SER A 826 -20.09 12.87 -27.66
CA SER A 826 -21.36 13.56 -27.43
C SER A 826 -21.42 14.14 -26.02
N TYR A 827 -21.03 13.35 -25.00
CA TYR A 827 -21.01 13.81 -23.62
C TYR A 827 -20.02 14.97 -23.41
N VAL A 828 -18.79 14.87 -23.92
CA VAL A 828 -17.77 15.92 -23.84
C VAL A 828 -18.23 17.17 -24.58
N GLY A 829 -19.02 17.01 -25.66
CA GLY A 829 -19.69 18.09 -26.39
C GLY A 829 -20.88 18.72 -25.65
N GLY A 830 -21.17 18.30 -24.43
CA GLY A 830 -22.22 18.87 -23.58
C GLY A 830 -23.60 18.19 -23.73
N ASN A 831 -23.70 17.07 -24.45
CA ASN A 831 -24.95 16.31 -24.59
C ASN A 831 -24.92 15.07 -23.70
N ASN A 832 -25.57 15.14 -22.54
CA ASN A 832 -25.72 14.03 -21.61
C ASN A 832 -27.02 13.26 -21.88
N LEU A 833 -27.06 12.50 -22.99
CA LEU A 833 -28.22 11.68 -23.32
C LEU A 833 -28.25 10.40 -22.46
N VAL A 834 -29.18 10.33 -21.52
CA VAL A 834 -29.49 9.13 -20.75
C VAL A 834 -31.02 8.95 -20.74
N THR A 835 -31.48 7.76 -21.14
CA THR A 835 -32.92 7.45 -21.17
C THR A 835 -33.38 6.65 -19.97
N THR A 836 -32.44 5.99 -19.25
CA THR A 836 -32.72 5.16 -18.09
C THR A 836 -32.82 6.00 -16.81
N ASP A 837 -33.87 5.74 -16.04
CA ASP A 837 -34.07 6.28 -14.71
C ASP A 837 -33.83 5.21 -13.64
N ALA A 838 -33.12 5.56 -12.56
CA ALA A 838 -33.26 4.91 -11.28
C ALA A 838 -34.46 5.56 -10.55
N TYR A 839 -35.30 4.77 -9.90
CA TYR A 839 -36.49 5.31 -9.25
C TYR A 839 -36.85 4.61 -7.96
N ILE A 840 -37.50 5.34 -7.08
CA ILE A 840 -38.15 4.86 -5.86
C ILE A 840 -39.48 5.61 -5.68
N GLY A 841 -40.58 4.87 -5.64
CA GLY A 841 -41.92 5.43 -5.63
C GLY A 841 -42.17 6.40 -6.77
N SER A 842 -42.51 7.65 -6.44
CA SER A 842 -42.77 8.71 -7.43
C SER A 842 -41.52 9.50 -7.86
N LYS A 843 -40.37 9.25 -7.23
CA LYS A 843 -39.11 9.95 -7.53
C LYS A 843 -38.25 9.15 -8.46
N ALA A 844 -37.69 9.81 -9.45
CA ALA A 844 -36.79 9.22 -10.43
C ALA A 844 -35.64 10.17 -10.76
N GLN A 845 -34.48 9.61 -11.09
CA GLN A 845 -33.32 10.34 -11.51
C GLN A 845 -32.64 9.58 -12.63
N LYS A 846 -32.14 10.29 -13.65
CA LYS A 846 -31.32 9.69 -14.69
C LYS A 846 -30.08 9.06 -14.09
N ILE A 847 -29.78 7.83 -14.48
CA ILE A 847 -28.54 7.17 -14.09
C ILE A 847 -27.33 7.83 -14.77
N HIS A 848 -26.16 7.47 -14.34
CA HIS A 848 -24.93 7.99 -14.92
C HIS A 848 -24.79 7.62 -16.41
N HIS A 849 -24.31 8.58 -17.19
CA HIS A 849 -23.77 8.32 -18.52
C HIS A 849 -22.42 7.58 -18.39
N ILE A 850 -22.13 6.65 -19.29
CA ILE A 850 -20.88 5.86 -19.27
C ILE A 850 -19.62 6.75 -19.15
N ALA A 851 -19.61 7.94 -19.73
CA ALA A 851 -18.47 8.85 -19.70
C ALA A 851 -18.17 9.44 -18.31
N VAL A 852 -19.12 9.39 -17.37
CA VAL A 852 -18.90 9.89 -15.99
C VAL A 852 -17.80 9.13 -15.26
N GLY A 853 -17.71 7.82 -15.50
CA GLY A 853 -16.69 6.95 -14.92
C GLY A 853 -15.44 6.79 -15.77
N ALA A 854 -15.20 7.62 -16.80
CA ALA A 854 -14.03 7.52 -17.68
C ALA A 854 -12.72 7.62 -16.92
N GLN A 855 -11.83 6.65 -17.10
CA GLN A 855 -10.58 6.50 -16.39
C GLN A 855 -9.37 6.94 -17.24
N GLU A 856 -8.32 7.38 -16.58
CA GLU A 856 -7.04 7.71 -17.25
C GLU A 856 -6.26 6.47 -17.64
N GLN A 857 -6.46 5.38 -16.91
CA GLN A 857 -5.78 4.11 -17.10
C GLN A 857 -6.78 2.97 -17.20
N LYS A 858 -6.39 1.86 -17.81
CA LYS A 858 -7.22 0.65 -17.89
C LYS A 858 -7.38 0.01 -16.53
N LEU A 859 -8.60 -0.37 -16.20
CA LEU A 859 -8.92 -1.19 -15.04
C LEU A 859 -8.87 -2.70 -15.34
N GLY A 860 -8.72 -3.05 -16.62
CA GLY A 860 -8.75 -4.42 -17.12
C GLY A 860 -10.14 -4.88 -17.55
N GLY A 861 -10.19 -5.87 -18.39
CA GLY A 861 -11.36 -6.24 -19.18
C GLY A 861 -11.28 -5.59 -20.56
N ASN A 862 -12.33 -5.70 -21.38
CA ASN A 862 -12.35 -5.04 -22.68
C ASN A 862 -12.81 -3.59 -22.53
N GLU A 863 -11.88 -2.73 -22.18
CA GLU A 863 -12.11 -1.29 -22.15
C GLU A 863 -11.74 -0.67 -23.49
N VAL A 864 -12.48 0.33 -23.88
CA VAL A 864 -12.24 1.11 -25.09
C VAL A 864 -11.60 2.44 -24.75
N GLY A 865 -10.53 2.78 -25.45
CA GLY A 865 -9.90 4.10 -25.37
C GLY A 865 -10.67 5.12 -26.22
N VAL A 866 -11.00 6.29 -25.65
CA VAL A 866 -11.78 7.35 -26.29
C VAL A 866 -11.17 8.72 -26.00
N GLY A 867 -11.38 9.68 -26.89
CA GLY A 867 -10.99 11.09 -26.68
C GLY A 867 -9.49 11.38 -26.80
N THR A 868 -9.15 12.65 -26.57
CA THR A 868 -7.77 13.16 -26.51
C THR A 868 -7.70 14.22 -25.41
N PRO A 869 -6.97 14.00 -24.29
CA PRO A 869 -6.22 12.78 -23.98
C PRO A 869 -7.10 11.52 -23.90
N VAL A 870 -6.49 10.36 -24.11
CA VAL A 870 -7.23 9.09 -24.10
C VAL A 870 -7.80 8.83 -22.71
N ARG A 871 -9.08 8.45 -22.68
CA ARG A 871 -9.79 7.95 -21.51
C ARG A 871 -10.32 6.56 -21.80
N TYR A 872 -10.49 5.76 -20.78
CA TYR A 872 -10.94 4.37 -20.90
C TYR A 872 -12.36 4.24 -20.35
N LEU A 873 -13.21 3.53 -21.08
CA LEU A 873 -14.59 3.23 -20.73
C LEU A 873 -14.82 1.72 -20.70
N PRO A 874 -15.69 1.19 -19.82
CA PRO A 874 -16.08 -0.21 -19.85
C PRO A 874 -16.91 -0.50 -21.10
N ASP A 875 -16.52 -1.52 -21.89
CA ASP A 875 -17.23 -1.86 -23.15
C ASP A 875 -17.84 -3.26 -23.14
N ASN A 876 -17.84 -3.93 -22.01
CA ASN A 876 -18.55 -5.19 -21.76
C ASN A 876 -18.84 -5.37 -20.25
N MET A 877 -19.59 -6.43 -19.92
CA MET A 877 -20.01 -6.72 -18.55
C MET A 877 -18.82 -6.96 -17.60
N LEU A 878 -17.75 -7.63 -18.06
CA LEU A 878 -16.55 -7.85 -17.22
C LEU A 878 -15.85 -6.54 -16.88
N ALA A 879 -15.69 -5.63 -17.83
CA ALA A 879 -15.14 -4.31 -17.55
C ALA A 879 -16.06 -3.52 -16.61
N ALA A 880 -17.39 -3.55 -16.86
CA ALA A 880 -18.36 -2.86 -16.00
C ALA A 880 -18.32 -3.36 -14.55
N SER A 881 -18.25 -4.67 -14.32
CA SER A 881 -18.15 -5.23 -12.97
C SER A 881 -16.91 -4.75 -12.22
N ARG A 882 -15.79 -4.52 -12.90
CA ARG A 882 -14.58 -3.95 -12.30
C ARG A 882 -14.76 -2.48 -11.92
N TYR A 883 -15.46 -1.71 -12.74
CA TYR A 883 -15.80 -0.32 -12.44
C TYR A 883 -16.76 -0.24 -11.23
N PHE A 884 -17.75 -1.11 -11.15
CA PHE A 884 -18.64 -1.21 -9.99
C PHE A 884 -17.89 -1.62 -8.72
N ALA A 885 -16.96 -2.56 -8.80
CA ALA A 885 -16.12 -2.97 -7.67
C ALA A 885 -15.26 -1.83 -7.09
N LEU A 886 -15.01 -0.79 -7.87
CA LEU A 886 -14.32 0.44 -7.42
C LEU A 886 -15.29 1.51 -6.90
N GLY A 887 -16.58 1.23 -6.79
CA GLY A 887 -17.60 2.18 -6.34
C GLY A 887 -17.99 3.23 -7.38
N LEU A 888 -17.63 3.02 -8.66
CA LEU A 888 -18.01 3.93 -9.73
C LEU A 888 -19.49 3.78 -10.10
N TYR A 889 -20.06 4.83 -10.70
CA TYR A 889 -21.44 4.88 -11.19
C TYR A 889 -22.52 4.66 -10.09
N ASP A 890 -22.25 5.09 -8.87
CA ASP A 890 -23.24 5.02 -7.77
C ASP A 890 -24.29 6.13 -7.97
N ASN A 891 -25.53 5.73 -8.26
CA ASN A 891 -26.67 6.61 -8.46
C ASN A 891 -27.51 6.66 -7.20
N THR A 892 -28.03 7.82 -6.86
CA THR A 892 -28.79 8.04 -5.64
C THR A 892 -30.14 8.67 -5.96
N VAL A 893 -31.24 8.06 -5.49
CA VAL A 893 -32.59 8.64 -5.59
C VAL A 893 -33.19 8.70 -4.19
N THR A 894 -33.63 9.89 -3.78
CA THR A 894 -34.19 10.11 -2.45
C THR A 894 -35.66 10.47 -2.54
N MET A 895 -36.48 9.89 -1.69
CA MET A 895 -37.88 10.24 -1.60
C MET A 895 -38.36 10.35 -0.14
N ARG A 896 -39.38 11.14 0.10
CA ARG A 896 -40.13 11.15 1.35
C ARG A 896 -41.48 10.42 1.16
N GLN A 897 -41.69 9.38 1.96
CA GLN A 897 -42.98 8.73 2.12
C GLN A 897 -43.74 9.39 3.26
N ILE A 898 -44.85 10.02 2.94
CA ILE A 898 -45.62 10.78 3.92
C ILE A 898 -46.71 9.94 4.66
N PHE A 899 -47.13 8.83 4.06
CA PHE A 899 -48.14 7.93 4.64
C PHE A 899 -47.47 6.65 5.13
N ASP A 900 -47.84 6.20 6.30
CA ASP A 900 -47.40 4.94 6.87
C ASP A 900 -48.06 3.74 6.16
N LYS A 901 -47.32 2.59 6.17
CA LYS A 901 -47.78 1.30 5.62
C LYS A 901 -48.20 1.36 4.14
N ARG A 902 -47.41 2.05 3.31
CA ARG A 902 -47.62 2.10 1.88
C ARG A 902 -46.55 1.29 1.14
N ASP A 903 -46.99 0.69 0.04
CA ASP A 903 -46.08 -0.02 -0.82
C ASP A 903 -45.16 0.96 -1.56
N ILE A 904 -43.88 0.63 -1.67
CA ILE A 904 -42.88 1.39 -2.37
C ILE A 904 -42.29 0.51 -3.48
N THR A 905 -42.46 0.89 -4.73
CA THR A 905 -41.79 0.24 -5.86
C THR A 905 -40.50 0.97 -6.17
N LEU A 906 -39.42 0.22 -6.35
CA LEU A 906 -38.12 0.75 -6.72
C LEU A 906 -37.49 -0.06 -7.86
N GLY A 907 -36.58 0.55 -8.60
CA GLY A 907 -35.90 -0.15 -9.70
C GLY A 907 -35.21 0.77 -10.69
N LEU A 908 -35.01 0.22 -11.87
CA LEU A 908 -34.51 0.92 -13.07
C LEU A 908 -35.50 0.76 -14.20
N ARG A 909 -35.71 1.82 -14.99
CA ARG A 909 -36.60 1.76 -16.16
C ARG A 909 -36.11 2.65 -17.30
N SER A 910 -36.37 2.20 -18.51
CA SER A 910 -36.16 2.99 -19.71
C SER A 910 -37.33 2.79 -20.69
N SER A 911 -38.08 3.85 -20.99
CA SER A 911 -39.21 3.83 -21.93
C SER A 911 -38.77 4.01 -23.38
N THR A 912 -37.54 4.37 -23.64
CA THR A 912 -36.97 4.58 -24.95
C THR A 912 -35.60 3.93 -25.08
N THR A 913 -35.28 3.43 -26.27
CA THR A 913 -33.98 2.86 -26.60
C THR A 913 -33.51 3.37 -27.97
N GLY A 914 -32.27 3.07 -28.30
CA GLY A 914 -31.67 3.40 -29.60
C GLY A 914 -30.62 2.37 -29.98
N SER A 915 -30.09 2.48 -31.21
CA SER A 915 -29.02 1.55 -31.65
C SER A 915 -27.79 1.65 -30.74
N LYS A 916 -27.31 0.49 -30.29
CA LYS A 916 -26.17 0.32 -29.36
C LYS A 916 -26.37 0.95 -27.97
N PHE A 917 -27.60 1.25 -27.59
CA PHE A 917 -27.91 1.64 -26.21
C PHE A 917 -27.70 0.43 -25.30
N TRP A 918 -26.93 0.66 -24.23
CA TRP A 918 -26.59 -0.38 -23.30
C TRP A 918 -26.71 0.15 -21.88
N THR A 919 -27.56 -0.48 -21.08
CA THR A 919 -27.72 -0.21 -19.65
C THR A 919 -27.21 -1.40 -18.88
N ILE A 920 -26.30 -1.16 -17.92
CA ILE A 920 -25.77 -2.19 -17.04
C ILE A 920 -25.82 -1.70 -15.59
N PHE A 921 -26.09 -2.62 -14.68
CA PHE A 921 -26.29 -2.28 -13.25
C PHE A 921 -26.03 -3.45 -12.33
N ASP A 922 -25.85 -3.08 -11.03
CA ASP A 922 -25.52 -3.97 -9.92
C ASP A 922 -25.86 -3.28 -8.60
N ASN A 923 -25.83 -4.01 -7.48
CA ASN A 923 -25.70 -3.54 -6.11
C ASN A 923 -26.72 -2.47 -5.69
N PHE A 924 -27.99 -2.86 -5.63
CA PHE A 924 -29.03 -2.02 -5.03
C PHE A 924 -28.83 -1.94 -3.52
N ARG A 925 -29.00 -0.73 -2.95
CA ARG A 925 -28.94 -0.48 -1.49
C ARG A 925 -30.05 0.46 -1.10
N LEU A 926 -30.68 0.22 0.05
CA LEU A 926 -31.77 1.04 0.53
C LEU A 926 -31.51 1.53 1.96
N PHE A 927 -31.54 2.84 2.11
CA PHE A 927 -31.30 3.51 3.40
C PHE A 927 -32.53 4.27 3.86
N TYR A 928 -32.74 4.28 5.18
CA TYR A 928 -33.84 4.98 5.83
C TYR A 928 -33.32 6.03 6.80
N TYR A 929 -33.86 7.24 6.70
CA TYR A 929 -33.40 8.43 7.42
C TYR A 929 -34.45 8.97 8.43
N GLY A 930 -35.51 8.21 8.74
CA GLY A 930 -36.56 8.66 9.64
C GLY A 930 -37.26 9.89 9.10
N ASP A 931 -37.51 10.87 9.96
CA ASP A 931 -38.16 12.16 9.60
C ASP A 931 -37.13 13.28 9.31
N MET A 932 -35.86 12.91 9.03
CA MET A 932 -34.83 13.88 8.68
C MET A 932 -35.31 14.75 7.51
N ASP A 933 -34.92 16.03 7.49
CA ASP A 933 -35.31 16.92 6.40
C ASP A 933 -34.78 16.39 5.04
N LEU A 934 -35.64 16.39 4.04
CA LEU A 934 -35.34 15.86 2.71
C LEU A 934 -34.19 16.61 2.06
N ASN A 935 -34.14 17.94 2.23
CA ASN A 935 -33.09 18.78 1.67
C ASN A 935 -31.73 18.45 2.30
N THR A 936 -31.70 18.20 3.59
CA THR A 936 -30.52 17.74 4.31
C THR A 936 -30.02 16.40 3.73
N VAL A 937 -30.91 15.43 3.52
CA VAL A 937 -30.52 14.10 2.99
C VAL A 937 -30.09 14.18 1.53
N THR A 938 -30.70 15.06 0.73
CA THR A 938 -30.31 15.28 -0.68
C THR A 938 -29.09 16.20 -0.80
N GLY A 939 -28.68 16.88 0.28
CA GLY A 939 -27.62 17.87 0.28
C GLY A 939 -27.99 19.16 -0.46
N ILE A 940 -29.30 19.43 -0.63
CA ILE A 940 -29.83 20.68 -1.14
C ILE A 940 -30.10 21.55 0.09
N GLU A 941 -29.19 22.46 0.43
CA GLU A 941 -29.50 23.54 1.38
C GLU A 941 -30.46 24.52 0.70
N GLU A 942 -31.72 24.60 1.15
CA GLU A 942 -32.55 25.75 0.87
C GLU A 942 -31.92 26.97 1.57
N MET A 943 -31.43 27.92 0.80
CA MET A 943 -31.04 29.21 1.33
C MET A 943 -32.30 29.95 1.76
N GLU A 944 -32.47 30.19 3.05
CA GLU A 944 -33.43 31.14 3.54
C GLU A 944 -33.29 32.44 2.77
N SER A 945 -34.39 32.86 2.14
CA SER A 945 -34.49 34.14 1.41
C SER A 945 -34.43 35.29 2.41
N THR A 946 -33.24 35.77 2.70
CA THR A 946 -33.07 37.12 3.22
C THR A 946 -33.27 38.08 2.04
N THR A 947 -34.20 39.02 2.19
CA THR A 947 -34.56 40.05 1.25
C THR A 947 -33.45 41.10 1.13
N ASP A 948 -32.30 40.72 0.58
CA ASP A 948 -31.29 41.68 0.19
C ASP A 948 -31.04 41.57 -1.33
N THR A 949 -31.27 42.68 -2.02
CA THR A 949 -31.06 42.82 -3.45
C THR A 949 -29.60 42.57 -3.79
N PRO A 950 -29.24 41.61 -4.67
CA PRO A 950 -27.86 41.35 -5.00
C PRO A 950 -27.21 42.49 -5.77
N THR A 951 -26.11 43.02 -5.29
CA THR A 951 -25.29 44.04 -5.97
C THR A 951 -24.19 43.46 -6.86
N GLY A 952 -24.31 42.20 -7.28
CA GLY A 952 -23.29 41.49 -8.09
C GLY A 952 -23.70 41.29 -9.57
N PRO A 953 -22.78 40.91 -10.44
CA PRO A 953 -23.07 40.66 -11.85
C PRO A 953 -24.09 39.53 -12.00
N THR A 954 -25.13 39.80 -12.84
CA THR A 954 -26.20 38.85 -13.13
C THR A 954 -25.71 37.76 -14.10
N GLY A 955 -26.13 36.51 -13.87
CA GLY A 955 -25.77 35.34 -14.70
C GLY A 955 -25.12 34.22 -13.94
N ILE A 956 -24.69 33.20 -14.67
CA ILE A 956 -23.97 32.04 -14.14
C ILE A 956 -22.49 32.12 -14.53
N PHE A 957 -21.60 32.00 -13.56
CA PHE A 957 -20.16 32.10 -13.74
C PHE A 957 -19.48 30.84 -13.20
N SER A 958 -18.35 30.48 -13.78
CA SER A 958 -17.45 29.46 -13.19
C SER A 958 -16.82 29.97 -11.87
N ILE A 959 -16.30 29.10 -11.09
CA ILE A 959 -15.53 29.44 -9.88
C ILE A 959 -14.29 30.30 -10.20
N THR A 960 -13.80 30.28 -11.43
CA THR A 960 -12.70 31.14 -11.92
C THR A 960 -13.17 32.48 -12.45
N GLY A 961 -14.47 32.79 -12.37
CA GLY A 961 -15.06 34.07 -12.81
C GLY A 961 -15.45 34.15 -14.29
N ALA A 962 -15.28 33.07 -15.05
CA ALA A 962 -15.73 33.06 -16.46
C ALA A 962 -17.25 32.94 -16.54
N ARG A 963 -17.90 33.83 -17.32
CA ARG A 963 -19.36 33.83 -17.51
C ARG A 963 -19.78 32.67 -18.41
N ILE A 964 -20.64 31.78 -17.88
CA ILE A 964 -21.12 30.57 -18.56
C ILE A 964 -22.46 30.83 -19.23
N ARG A 965 -23.38 31.55 -18.55
CA ARG A 965 -24.69 31.92 -19.07
C ARG A 965 -25.14 33.30 -18.58
N THR A 966 -25.98 33.95 -19.36
CA THR A 966 -26.58 35.25 -19.03
C THR A 966 -27.86 35.13 -18.22
N ASP A 967 -28.56 33.99 -18.31
CA ASP A 967 -29.80 33.72 -17.60
C ASP A 967 -29.53 32.87 -16.36
N ALA A 968 -29.85 33.42 -15.20
CA ALA A 968 -29.66 32.74 -13.92
C ALA A 968 -30.78 31.73 -13.60
N ALA A 969 -31.89 31.71 -14.34
CA ALA A 969 -33.01 30.79 -14.14
C ALA A 969 -32.78 29.40 -14.74
N ALA A 970 -31.74 29.19 -15.55
CA ALA A 970 -31.45 27.93 -16.25
C ALA A 970 -30.35 27.12 -15.59
N LEU A 971 -30.53 26.75 -14.32
CA LEU A 971 -29.61 25.83 -13.61
C LEU A 971 -29.73 24.38 -14.12
N ASP A 972 -30.90 24.01 -14.63
CA ASP A 972 -31.18 22.72 -15.25
C ASP A 972 -30.37 22.61 -16.55
N ASN A 973 -29.40 21.69 -16.62
CA ASN A 973 -28.45 21.43 -17.72
C ASN A 973 -27.06 22.06 -17.58
N LEU A 974 -26.62 22.40 -16.37
CA LEU A 974 -25.22 22.63 -16.11
C LEU A 974 -24.55 21.29 -15.69
N PRO A 975 -23.31 21.03 -16.15
CA PRO A 975 -22.53 19.92 -15.61
C PRO A 975 -22.39 20.01 -14.08
N ALA A 976 -22.25 18.85 -13.41
CA ALA A 976 -21.97 18.85 -11.97
C ALA A 976 -20.73 19.71 -11.67
N GLY A 977 -20.84 20.64 -10.76
CA GLY A 977 -19.77 21.59 -10.48
C GLY A 977 -20.17 22.73 -9.55
N ILE A 978 -19.20 23.59 -9.24
CA ILE A 978 -19.43 24.79 -8.42
C ILE A 978 -19.52 26.00 -9.34
N TYR A 979 -20.59 26.75 -9.19
CA TYR A 979 -20.90 27.96 -9.98
C TYR A 979 -21.16 29.16 -9.09
N ILE A 980 -21.03 30.36 -9.65
CA ILE A 980 -21.48 31.60 -9.02
C ILE A 980 -22.70 32.08 -9.80
N VAL A 981 -23.83 32.09 -9.16
CA VAL A 981 -25.13 32.51 -9.76
C VAL A 981 -25.60 33.76 -9.07
N ASN A 982 -25.69 34.86 -9.83
CA ASN A 982 -26.07 36.19 -9.30
C ASN A 982 -25.24 36.56 -8.04
N GLY A 983 -23.92 36.32 -8.08
CA GLY A 983 -23.02 36.61 -6.97
C GLY A 983 -23.04 35.60 -5.81
N ARG A 984 -23.80 34.50 -5.89
CA ARG A 984 -23.87 33.46 -4.85
C ARG A 984 -23.29 32.15 -5.35
N LYS A 985 -22.58 31.42 -4.47
CA LYS A 985 -22.01 30.09 -4.77
C LYS A 985 -23.13 29.05 -4.81
N VAL A 986 -23.26 28.35 -5.94
CA VAL A 986 -24.22 27.26 -6.15
C VAL A 986 -23.47 25.99 -6.56
N ILE A 987 -23.83 24.87 -5.96
CA ILE A 987 -23.28 23.56 -6.32
C ILE A 987 -24.34 22.85 -7.17
N VAL A 988 -24.02 22.56 -8.41
CA VAL A 988 -24.79 21.69 -9.29
C VAL A 988 -24.18 20.29 -9.19
N ARG A 989 -24.96 19.33 -8.77
CA ARG A 989 -24.54 17.93 -8.56
C ARG A 989 -25.00 17.02 -9.69
#